data_c0a5b58fc8bf4afc5e0b756e13d9c517
#
_entry.id   c0a5b58fc8bf4afc5e0b756e13d9c517
#
_cell.length_a   1.000
_cell.length_b   1.000
_cell.length_c   1.000
_cell.angle_alpha   90.00
_cell.angle_beta   90.00
_cell.angle_gamma   90.00
#
_symmetry.space_group_name_H-M   'P 1'
#
loop_
_entity.id
_entity.type
_entity.pdbx_description
1 polymer ?
#
loop_
_entity_poly.entity_id
_entity_poly.type
_entity_poly.pdbx_seq_one_letter_code
_entity_poly.pdbx_strand_id
1 'polypeptide(L)'
;MKKILFPLLLFFSFISINSQVITWTPQFATANDSITVIFDATKGTGGLAGYTGDVYAHTGVITNLSSSGNDWRYVKTTWGQNTPETKLERIGTNLYRFKIKPNVRIFYGVPSNETILKVAFVFRSAAPPYKEGKDDGGKDIFLPLFQGGVSIQILSPSTYPTFHNLNDAYLIKAKASYSDTIKLYVNNQLTAVSIFDSIVSQITLTKQGRNDFKIRVIYQGQTKDTNFYCIVKKDPQVLSQPQNTVDGINYNPSNNSVTFVLRAPNKTYAYIVGDFSNWEVKDEYQLNKTPDNLKLWITLSNLDPNYEYGFQYFVIDPNKVIRIPDPYCEKVLVEGEDQEIIQLGHYPNLKQYPTGKTTKTVGIFQINRPQYQWTATNYQRPPKEKLIIYELLIRDFINPPTYSALIDTLNYLQRLGVNAIELLPITEYEGNKSWGYNPFMMFAVDKFYGPANELKRFIDECHKRNIAVIFDIVVNHQFGRSPLVMLYNEGDYGNPTSDNPWFNVVPKHPFNVGYDLNHESAHTQYWVDRILEYWLTEFKFDGYRFDLSKGITQKYTGSDVEAWGQYDAGRIALLKRYADKIWSVDPTAYVILEHFAENNEEKELASYRANEGKGIMLWGKGTYEYNEATMGWTTNSNFSHIYYANRGWDYRHLVGFMESHDEERLMYKNLKWGNSNASIGYNVKDTATALQRMKLASAFFYTIPGPKMLWQFGELGYDYSIEYNGRTGEKPIRWDYYQDARRKRLFKVTSNLIQLKKNYNVFNAPFSFQYDFGYPVKWLKASDNTVKVYIIGNFDVISYTFNAYFDQTGWWYNHFALDSIYIDNTSSPYQIQVKPGELYFFTSKKLYPQPEPDAILNIKNEEISLNGLTYYLEQNYPNPFNPKTIIKFTLPNNENVKLRIYDSLGRLIKELINDYLPAGIYEFEWNGTDNNNKEVGSGVYFYKLESSNFSQVKKMTLLK
;
A
#
# COMPACT_ATOMS: atom_id res chain seq x y z
N MET A 1 -31.35 -38.91 67.75
CA MET A 1 -31.04 -37.49 67.98
C MET A 1 -29.55 -37.28 67.68
N LYS A 2 -29.18 -36.90 66.45
CA LYS A 2 -27.87 -36.32 66.16
C LYS A 2 -28.11 -35.19 65.20
N LYS A 3 -27.81 -33.96 65.64
CA LYS A 3 -27.90 -32.75 64.83
C LYS A 3 -26.71 -32.75 63.86
N ILE A 4 -26.99 -32.67 62.53
CA ILE A 4 -25.99 -32.44 61.51
C ILE A 4 -26.03 -30.96 61.22
N LEU A 5 -24.92 -30.26 61.55
CA LEU A 5 -24.66 -28.89 61.21
C LEU A 5 -24.11 -28.87 59.78
N PHE A 6 -24.81 -28.20 58.83
CA PHE A 6 -24.30 -27.88 57.53
C PHE A 6 -23.53 -26.55 57.63
N PRO A 7 -22.29 -26.44 57.15
CA PRO A 7 -21.65 -25.15 57.04
C PRO A 7 -22.09 -24.48 55.72
N LEU A 8 -22.63 -23.27 55.87
CA LEU A 8 -22.96 -22.36 54.80
C LEU A 8 -21.61 -21.85 54.19
N LEU A 9 -21.21 -22.40 53.03
CA LEU A 9 -20.08 -21.84 52.26
C LEU A 9 -20.64 -20.59 51.54
N LEU A 10 -20.24 -19.41 52.04
CA LEU A 10 -20.37 -18.17 51.29
C LEU A 10 -19.37 -18.19 50.14
N PHE A 11 -19.88 -18.37 48.90
CA PHE A 11 -19.13 -18.06 47.68
C PHE A 11 -18.98 -16.53 47.59
N PHE A 12 -17.84 -16.01 48.01
CA PHE A 12 -17.39 -14.68 47.59
C PHE A 12 -17.02 -14.79 46.09
N SER A 13 -17.94 -14.40 45.21
CA SER A 13 -17.57 -14.05 43.84
C SER A 13 -16.67 -12.81 43.88
N PHE A 14 -15.38 -12.99 43.64
CA PHE A 14 -14.46 -11.89 43.40
C PHE A 14 -14.89 -11.19 42.12
N ILE A 15 -15.68 -10.11 42.23
CA ILE A 15 -15.82 -9.13 41.20
C ILE A 15 -14.43 -8.49 41.03
N SER A 16 -13.76 -8.74 39.95
CA SER A 16 -12.50 -8.04 39.60
C SER A 16 -12.83 -6.56 39.42
N ILE A 17 -12.50 -5.78 40.40
CA ILE A 17 -12.49 -4.32 40.32
C ILE A 17 -11.31 -4.01 39.38
N ASN A 18 -11.55 -3.61 38.17
CA ASN A 18 -10.53 -3.02 37.31
C ASN A 18 -10.01 -1.76 38.02
N SER A 19 -8.87 -1.86 38.68
CA SER A 19 -8.21 -0.72 39.32
C SER A 19 -7.37 0.00 38.28
N GLN A 20 -7.45 1.34 38.25
CA GLN A 20 -6.68 2.18 37.34
C GLN A 20 -5.18 1.87 37.38
N VAL A 21 -4.51 1.89 36.21
CA VAL A 21 -3.05 1.69 36.07
C VAL A 21 -2.27 2.78 36.82
N ILE A 22 -2.81 4.00 36.82
CA ILE A 22 -2.25 5.13 37.58
C ILE A 22 -3.29 5.74 38.54
N THR A 23 -2.81 6.26 39.65
CA THR A 23 -3.55 7.19 40.51
C THR A 23 -2.75 8.48 40.63
N TRP A 24 -3.40 9.61 40.95
CA TRP A 24 -2.71 10.88 41.02
C TRP A 24 -3.30 11.84 42.06
N THR A 25 -2.47 12.78 42.50
CA THR A 25 -2.85 13.84 43.42
C THR A 25 -2.28 15.16 42.94
N PRO A 26 -3.09 16.26 42.89
CA PRO A 26 -4.51 16.35 43.24
C PRO A 26 -5.42 15.62 42.25
N GLN A 27 -6.58 15.11 42.68
CA GLN A 27 -7.51 14.35 41.85
C GLN A 27 -8.07 15.19 40.70
N PHE A 28 -8.33 16.45 40.90
CA PHE A 28 -8.77 17.42 39.89
C PHE A 28 -7.60 18.31 39.45
N ALA A 29 -6.52 17.69 39.00
CA ALA A 29 -5.32 18.40 38.59
C ALA A 29 -5.58 19.35 37.41
N THR A 30 -5.01 20.55 37.48
CA THR A 30 -5.00 21.55 36.41
C THR A 30 -3.60 21.66 35.81
N ALA A 31 -3.47 22.39 34.70
CA ALA A 31 -2.16 22.67 34.10
C ALA A 31 -1.19 23.43 35.02
N ASN A 32 -1.70 24.08 36.06
CA ASN A 32 -0.95 24.92 37.00
C ASN A 32 -0.60 24.17 38.32
N ASP A 33 -1.00 22.90 38.42
CA ASP A 33 -0.73 22.09 39.60
C ASP A 33 0.56 21.26 39.45
N SER A 34 1.23 21.06 40.60
CA SER A 34 2.21 20.00 40.74
C SER A 34 1.47 18.68 40.94
N ILE A 35 1.84 17.65 40.23
CA ILE A 35 1.14 16.36 40.26
C ILE A 35 2.08 15.25 40.70
N THR A 36 1.58 14.43 41.65
CA THR A 36 2.20 13.16 41.99
C THR A 36 1.38 12.03 41.40
N VAL A 37 2.01 11.22 40.54
CA VAL A 37 1.42 10.04 39.90
C VAL A 37 1.97 8.80 40.56
N ILE A 38 1.10 7.85 40.92
CA ILE A 38 1.48 6.51 41.37
C ILE A 38 1.10 5.52 40.28
N PHE A 39 2.08 4.78 39.80
CA PHE A 39 1.93 3.72 38.79
C PHE A 39 1.98 2.35 39.49
N ASP A 40 0.96 1.52 39.22
CA ASP A 40 0.89 0.11 39.61
C ASP A 40 1.23 -0.79 38.43
N ALA A 41 2.43 -1.36 38.45
CA ALA A 41 2.96 -2.17 37.34
C ALA A 41 2.24 -3.52 37.16
N THR A 42 1.35 -3.90 38.08
CA THR A 42 0.52 -5.13 37.96
C THR A 42 -0.74 -4.92 37.13
N LYS A 43 -1.05 -3.67 36.81
CA LYS A 43 -2.26 -3.25 36.11
C LYS A 43 -1.98 -3.00 34.61
N GLY A 44 -3.04 -2.82 33.85
CA GLY A 44 -2.93 -2.67 32.40
C GLY A 44 -2.28 -3.89 31.73
N THR A 45 -1.27 -3.68 30.90
CA THR A 45 -0.51 -4.79 30.28
C THR A 45 0.28 -5.65 31.24
N GLY A 46 0.52 -5.19 32.47
CA GLY A 46 1.36 -5.90 33.45
C GLY A 46 2.82 -6.10 33.03
N GLY A 47 3.26 -5.48 31.93
CA GLY A 47 4.58 -5.74 31.33
C GLY A 47 5.79 -5.37 32.21
N LEU A 48 5.58 -4.55 33.26
CA LEU A 48 6.59 -4.20 34.24
C LEU A 48 6.37 -4.90 35.61
N ALA A 49 5.40 -5.81 35.72
CA ALA A 49 5.17 -6.56 36.96
C ALA A 49 6.39 -7.40 37.32
N GLY A 50 6.81 -7.32 38.57
CA GLY A 50 8.01 -8.02 39.09
C GLY A 50 9.34 -7.46 38.61
N TYR A 51 9.37 -6.41 37.78
CA TYR A 51 10.62 -5.81 37.28
C TYR A 51 11.34 -5.10 38.44
N THR A 52 12.65 -5.37 38.60
CA THR A 52 13.45 -4.87 39.73
C THR A 52 14.38 -3.72 39.40
N GLY A 53 14.59 -3.45 38.10
CA GLY A 53 15.43 -2.36 37.62
C GLY A 53 14.75 -0.98 37.66
N ASP A 54 15.46 0.03 37.16
CA ASP A 54 14.96 1.39 37.03
C ASP A 54 13.84 1.48 35.98
N VAL A 55 12.81 2.26 36.30
CA VAL A 55 11.66 2.53 35.41
C VAL A 55 11.64 4.02 35.09
N TYR A 56 11.36 4.32 33.80
CA TYR A 56 11.31 5.66 33.26
C TYR A 56 9.97 5.93 32.60
N ALA A 57 9.51 7.18 32.66
CA ALA A 57 8.34 7.65 31.93
C ALA A 57 8.77 8.18 30.54
N HIS A 58 8.26 7.60 29.46
CA HIS A 58 8.12 8.30 28.21
C HIS A 58 6.81 9.08 28.30
N THR A 59 6.86 10.41 28.23
CA THR A 59 5.72 11.25 28.60
C THR A 59 5.68 12.56 27.83
N GLY A 60 4.48 12.99 27.47
CA GLY A 60 4.16 14.22 26.78
C GLY A 60 2.76 14.70 27.15
N VAL A 61 2.19 15.62 26.38
CA VAL A 61 0.85 16.13 26.62
C VAL A 61 -0.02 16.09 25.36
N ILE A 62 -1.32 15.94 25.57
CA ILE A 62 -2.34 16.19 24.56
C ILE A 62 -2.89 17.58 24.83
N THR A 63 -2.93 18.40 23.80
CA THR A 63 -3.40 19.79 23.86
C THR A 63 -4.58 20.02 22.93
N ASN A 64 -5.16 21.22 22.97
CA ASN A 64 -6.19 21.64 22.01
C ASN A 64 -5.69 21.73 20.55
N LEU A 65 -4.39 21.63 20.30
CA LEU A 65 -3.75 21.59 18.99
C LEU A 65 -3.31 20.17 18.56
N SER A 66 -3.52 19.17 19.40
CA SER A 66 -3.28 17.77 19.04
C SER A 66 -4.32 17.27 18.06
N SER A 67 -3.89 16.63 16.98
CA SER A 67 -4.75 16.12 15.91
C SER A 67 -5.46 14.82 16.28
N SER A 68 -4.91 14.07 17.24
CA SER A 68 -5.46 12.80 17.74
C SER A 68 -5.04 12.53 19.16
N GLY A 69 -5.58 11.46 19.76
CA GLY A 69 -5.13 10.95 21.09
C GLY A 69 -3.70 10.46 21.11
N ASN A 70 -3.12 10.16 19.95
CA ASN A 70 -1.73 9.70 19.80
C ASN A 70 -0.77 10.83 19.40
N ASP A 71 -1.29 12.03 19.11
CA ASP A 71 -0.48 13.20 18.79
C ASP A 71 0.03 13.87 20.08
N TRP A 72 1.05 13.25 20.68
CA TRP A 72 1.70 13.76 21.89
C TRP A 72 2.58 14.95 21.55
N ARG A 73 2.31 16.06 22.19
CA ARG A 73 3.09 17.28 22.06
C ARG A 73 4.01 17.45 23.27
N TYR A 74 5.09 18.19 23.10
CA TYR A 74 6.04 18.52 24.15
C TYR A 74 6.57 17.28 24.89
N VAL A 75 6.88 16.22 24.13
CA VAL A 75 7.44 14.97 24.67
C VAL A 75 8.80 15.23 25.30
N LYS A 76 9.00 14.78 26.54
CA LYS A 76 10.19 15.10 27.35
C LYS A 76 11.47 14.41 26.87
N THR A 77 11.37 13.23 26.26
CA THR A 77 12.54 12.43 25.86
C THR A 77 12.26 11.68 24.55
N THR A 78 13.30 11.43 23.77
CA THR A 78 13.22 10.43 22.69
C THR A 78 13.03 9.04 23.30
N TRP A 79 12.46 8.11 22.53
CA TRP A 79 12.25 6.74 22.99
C TRP A 79 13.58 6.09 23.40
N GLY A 80 13.61 5.46 24.57
CA GLY A 80 14.81 4.84 25.11
C GLY A 80 15.75 5.77 25.89
N GLN A 81 15.58 7.07 25.83
CA GLN A 81 16.41 8.04 26.58
C GLN A 81 16.07 8.04 28.07
N ASN A 82 17.07 7.84 28.93
CA ASN A 82 16.95 7.86 30.38
C ASN A 82 17.42 9.19 30.93
N THR A 83 16.53 9.94 31.59
CA THR A 83 16.87 11.21 32.24
C THR A 83 16.44 11.18 33.68
N PRO A 84 17.13 11.92 34.60
CA PRO A 84 16.71 12.01 36.01
C PRO A 84 15.28 12.54 36.17
N GLU A 85 14.85 13.42 35.29
CA GLU A 85 13.53 14.06 35.26
C GLU A 85 12.39 13.08 35.00
N THR A 86 12.66 12.02 34.24
CA THR A 86 11.65 11.02 33.82
C THR A 86 11.79 9.70 34.57
N LYS A 87 12.77 9.59 35.47
CA LYS A 87 12.95 8.41 36.32
C LYS A 87 11.87 8.32 37.40
N LEU A 88 11.25 7.15 37.54
CA LEU A 88 10.29 6.88 38.62
C LEU A 88 11.00 6.45 39.88
N GLU A 89 10.49 6.90 41.02
CA GLU A 89 10.88 6.46 42.34
C GLU A 89 10.09 5.19 42.72
N ARG A 90 10.78 4.10 42.99
CA ARG A 90 10.14 2.89 43.51
C ARG A 90 9.70 3.11 44.99
N ILE A 91 8.41 2.96 45.28
CA ILE A 91 7.83 3.16 46.60
C ILE A 91 7.27 1.88 47.24
N GLY A 92 7.29 0.78 46.50
CA GLY A 92 6.82 -0.53 46.98
C GLY A 92 7.03 -1.61 45.91
N THR A 93 6.62 -2.84 46.20
CA THR A 93 6.60 -3.92 45.24
C THR A 93 5.60 -3.56 44.12
N ASN A 94 6.10 -3.42 42.86
CA ASN A 94 5.31 -3.02 41.69
C ASN A 94 4.68 -1.62 41.75
N LEU A 95 5.02 -0.79 42.77
CA LEU A 95 4.51 0.57 42.91
C LEU A 95 5.61 1.59 42.66
N TYR A 96 5.34 2.55 41.81
CA TYR A 96 6.29 3.58 41.39
C TYR A 96 5.66 4.96 41.48
N ARG A 97 6.45 5.96 41.86
CA ARG A 97 6.04 7.36 41.97
C ARG A 97 6.71 8.20 40.88
N PHE A 98 5.92 8.99 40.18
CA PHE A 98 6.39 10.00 39.23
C PHE A 98 5.90 11.38 39.69
N LYS A 99 6.77 12.41 39.65
CA LYS A 99 6.44 13.77 40.11
C LYS A 99 6.58 14.76 38.96
N ILE A 100 5.52 15.48 38.66
CA ILE A 100 5.50 16.58 37.71
C ILE A 100 5.61 17.90 38.50
N LYS A 101 6.75 18.59 38.41
CA LYS A 101 7.04 19.81 39.18
C LYS A 101 7.75 20.86 38.29
N PRO A 102 7.60 22.17 38.58
CA PRO A 102 6.76 22.77 39.64
C PRO A 102 5.27 22.68 39.34
N ASN A 103 4.87 22.65 38.05
CA ASN A 103 3.53 22.36 37.56
C ASN A 103 3.60 21.76 36.15
N VAL A 104 2.45 21.27 35.64
CA VAL A 104 2.39 20.57 34.34
C VAL A 104 2.88 21.47 33.19
N ARG A 105 2.39 22.71 33.13
CA ARG A 105 2.72 23.64 32.04
C ARG A 105 4.22 23.92 31.95
N ILE A 106 4.85 24.21 33.10
CA ILE A 106 6.30 24.48 33.18
C ILE A 106 7.10 23.21 32.91
N PHE A 107 6.69 22.08 33.48
CA PHE A 107 7.38 20.80 33.31
C PHE A 107 7.48 20.41 31.83
N TYR A 108 6.42 20.53 31.06
CA TYR A 108 6.41 20.21 29.62
C TYR A 108 6.83 21.37 28.71
N GLY A 109 6.90 22.60 29.23
CA GLY A 109 7.25 23.79 28.44
C GLY A 109 6.14 24.25 27.50
N VAL A 110 4.86 24.06 27.86
CA VAL A 110 3.71 24.40 27.02
C VAL A 110 3.41 25.90 27.10
N PRO A 111 3.30 26.61 25.96
CA PRO A 111 2.96 28.03 25.95
C PRO A 111 1.61 28.35 26.65
N SER A 112 1.49 29.57 27.19
CA SER A 112 0.29 29.98 27.96
C SER A 112 -0.99 30.04 27.11
N ASN A 113 -0.86 30.26 25.79
CA ASN A 113 -1.97 30.32 24.82
C ASN A 113 -2.45 28.93 24.36
N GLU A 114 -1.80 27.85 24.79
CA GLU A 114 -2.19 26.46 24.45
C GLU A 114 -2.81 25.77 25.66
N THR A 115 -3.97 25.12 25.44
CA THR A 115 -4.69 24.42 26.51
C THR A 115 -4.24 22.96 26.60
N ILE A 116 -3.74 22.55 27.77
CA ILE A 116 -3.38 21.15 28.02
C ILE A 116 -4.64 20.38 28.45
N LEU A 117 -4.94 19.29 27.74
CA LEU A 117 -6.13 18.46 27.97
C LEU A 117 -5.81 17.21 28.81
N LYS A 118 -4.65 16.58 28.54
CA LYS A 118 -4.19 15.36 29.22
C LYS A 118 -2.68 15.34 29.30
N VAL A 119 -2.15 14.60 30.29
CA VAL A 119 -0.77 14.11 30.28
C VAL A 119 -0.76 12.67 29.84
N ALA A 120 0.14 12.30 28.94
CA ALA A 120 0.27 10.98 28.35
C ALA A 120 1.52 10.27 28.86
N PHE A 121 1.45 8.93 29.07
CA PHE A 121 2.55 8.12 29.58
C PHE A 121 2.62 6.75 28.89
N VAL A 122 3.87 6.30 28.66
CA VAL A 122 4.26 4.90 28.60
C VAL A 122 5.40 4.73 29.61
N PHE A 123 5.26 3.84 30.58
CA PHE A 123 6.33 3.51 31.51
C PHE A 123 7.19 2.39 30.92
N ARG A 124 8.52 2.45 31.07
CA ARG A 124 9.41 1.49 30.45
C ARG A 124 10.63 1.16 31.31
N SER A 125 11.22 -0.01 31.05
CA SER A 125 12.52 -0.39 31.64
C SER A 125 13.66 0.47 31.09
N ALA A 126 14.80 0.50 31.79
CA ALA A 126 15.95 1.33 31.44
C ALA A 126 16.68 0.93 30.17
N ALA A 127 16.65 -0.35 29.77
CA ALA A 127 17.42 -0.90 28.64
C ALA A 127 16.59 -1.87 27.78
N PRO A 128 16.94 -2.00 26.49
CA PRO A 128 16.30 -2.97 25.60
C PRO A 128 16.65 -4.44 25.96
N PRO A 129 15.79 -5.43 25.66
CA PRO A 129 14.44 -5.20 25.13
C PRO A 129 13.55 -4.52 26.19
N TYR A 130 12.93 -3.38 25.78
CA TYR A 130 12.15 -2.59 26.72
C TYR A 130 10.90 -3.35 27.18
N LYS A 131 10.74 -3.48 28.51
CA LYS A 131 9.47 -3.86 29.12
C LYS A 131 8.62 -2.61 29.27
N GLU A 132 7.36 -2.69 28.91
CA GLU A 132 6.45 -1.54 28.88
C GLU A 132 5.27 -1.72 29.83
N GLY A 133 4.97 -0.69 30.58
CA GLY A 133 3.74 -0.55 31.36
C GLY A 133 2.78 0.39 30.62
N LYS A 134 1.70 -0.16 30.08
CA LYS A 134 0.64 0.52 29.33
C LYS A 134 -0.73 0.19 29.93
N ASP A 135 -1.76 0.88 29.47
CA ASP A 135 -3.14 0.60 29.83
C ASP A 135 -3.64 -0.71 29.21
N ASP A 136 -4.83 -1.15 29.57
CA ASP A 136 -5.46 -2.35 29.04
C ASP A 136 -5.51 -2.33 27.49
N GLY A 137 -5.18 -3.48 26.89
CA GLY A 137 -5.09 -3.60 25.44
C GLY A 137 -3.88 -2.90 24.81
N GLY A 138 -2.84 -2.58 25.60
CA GLY A 138 -1.60 -1.97 25.10
C GLY A 138 -1.71 -0.49 24.74
N LYS A 139 -2.75 0.18 25.20
CA LYS A 139 -2.98 1.62 24.99
C LYS A 139 -2.08 2.45 25.87
N ASP A 140 -1.86 3.70 25.45
CA ASP A 140 -1.15 4.68 26.25
C ASP A 140 -1.98 5.08 27.49
N ILE A 141 -1.28 5.46 28.57
CA ILE A 141 -1.90 5.86 29.83
C ILE A 141 -2.12 7.36 29.82
N PHE A 142 -3.34 7.82 30.15
CA PHE A 142 -3.68 9.24 30.17
C PHE A 142 -4.16 9.72 31.51
N LEU A 143 -3.64 10.89 31.94
CA LEU A 143 -4.07 11.63 33.13
C LEU A 143 -4.83 12.88 32.64
N PRO A 144 -6.16 12.98 32.86
CA PRO A 144 -6.93 14.13 32.41
C PRO A 144 -6.61 15.38 33.29
N LEU A 145 -6.53 16.56 32.61
CA LEU A 145 -6.40 17.83 33.28
C LEU A 145 -7.70 18.63 33.21
N PHE A 146 -8.04 19.23 34.34
CA PHE A 146 -9.27 19.98 34.48
C PHE A 146 -8.99 21.49 34.33
N GLN A 147 -9.98 22.20 33.80
CA GLN A 147 -9.96 23.67 33.78
C GLN A 147 -10.46 24.16 35.13
N GLY A 148 -10.05 25.32 35.56
CA GLY A 148 -10.45 25.85 36.87
C GLY A 148 -11.98 25.97 37.08
N GLY A 149 -12.46 25.93 38.34
CA GLY A 149 -13.88 25.95 38.70
C GLY A 149 -14.46 24.58 39.03
N VAL A 150 -15.80 24.44 39.00
CA VAL A 150 -16.48 23.18 39.31
C VAL A 150 -16.21 22.17 38.21
N SER A 151 -15.56 21.07 38.54
CA SER A 151 -15.30 19.94 37.68
C SER A 151 -15.94 18.66 38.21
N ILE A 152 -16.44 17.82 37.31
CA ILE A 152 -17.12 16.55 37.62
C ILE A 152 -16.34 15.42 36.95
N GLN A 153 -15.99 14.39 37.75
CA GLN A 153 -15.40 13.17 37.27
C GLN A 153 -16.33 11.98 37.51
N ILE A 154 -16.68 11.27 36.44
CA ILE A 154 -17.37 9.99 36.57
C ILE A 154 -16.32 8.92 36.87
N LEU A 155 -16.44 8.23 38.02
CA LEU A 155 -15.54 7.17 38.46
C LEU A 155 -16.07 5.78 38.13
N SER A 156 -17.40 5.65 37.98
CA SER A 156 -18.08 4.45 37.47
C SER A 156 -19.37 4.86 36.75
N PRO A 157 -19.57 4.39 35.52
CA PRO A 157 -18.66 3.58 34.73
C PRO A 157 -17.40 4.36 34.29
N SER A 158 -16.28 3.66 34.09
CA SER A 158 -15.05 4.26 33.58
C SER A 158 -15.09 4.62 32.08
N THR A 159 -15.95 3.95 31.33
CA THR A 159 -16.22 4.17 29.91
C THR A 159 -17.72 4.15 29.63
N TYR A 160 -18.17 4.87 28.61
CA TYR A 160 -19.57 4.86 28.17
C TYR A 160 -19.67 5.07 26.65
N PRO A 161 -20.75 4.52 26.00
CA PRO A 161 -21.81 3.73 26.58
C PRO A 161 -21.35 2.33 27.01
N THR A 162 -21.94 1.82 28.08
CA THR A 162 -21.87 0.42 28.52
C THR A 162 -23.15 -0.33 28.12
N PHE A 163 -23.05 -1.65 28.00
CA PHE A 163 -24.19 -2.50 27.57
C PHE A 163 -24.53 -3.50 28.67
N HIS A 164 -25.81 -3.62 28.97
CA HIS A 164 -26.33 -4.39 30.11
C HIS A 164 -27.54 -5.21 29.72
N ASN A 165 -27.88 -6.20 30.55
CA ASN A 165 -29.13 -6.90 30.44
C ASN A 165 -30.23 -6.21 31.30
N LEU A 166 -31.50 -6.51 31.03
CA LEU A 166 -32.60 -6.03 31.86
C LEU A 166 -32.43 -6.55 33.30
N ASN A 167 -32.67 -5.66 34.27
CA ASN A 167 -32.51 -5.89 35.70
C ASN A 167 -31.07 -6.03 36.19
N ASP A 168 -30.07 -5.77 35.40
CA ASP A 168 -28.68 -5.65 35.85
C ASP A 168 -28.55 -4.52 36.90
N ALA A 169 -27.69 -4.74 37.91
CA ALA A 169 -27.29 -3.72 38.84
C ALA A 169 -26.23 -2.81 38.22
N TYR A 170 -26.48 -1.50 38.23
CA TYR A 170 -25.60 -0.50 37.62
C TYR A 170 -25.06 0.46 38.64
N LEU A 171 -23.73 0.42 38.86
CA LEU A 171 -23.04 1.25 39.87
C LEU A 171 -22.61 2.57 39.27
N ILE A 172 -23.10 3.68 39.79
CA ILE A 172 -22.69 5.03 39.43
C ILE A 172 -21.88 5.62 40.56
N LYS A 173 -20.65 6.07 40.25
CA LYS A 173 -19.80 6.84 41.18
C LYS A 173 -19.33 8.09 40.45
N ALA A 174 -19.51 9.23 41.08
CA ALA A 174 -18.98 10.50 40.59
C ALA A 174 -18.42 11.35 41.74
N LYS A 175 -17.44 12.17 41.44
CA LYS A 175 -16.81 13.11 42.36
C LYS A 175 -16.73 14.49 41.71
N ALA A 176 -16.92 15.54 42.54
CA ALA A 176 -16.78 16.94 42.11
C ALA A 176 -15.58 17.61 42.80
N SER A 177 -14.95 18.59 42.15
CA SER A 177 -13.88 19.39 42.76
C SER A 177 -14.39 20.26 43.88
N TYR A 178 -15.62 20.78 43.75
CA TYR A 178 -16.35 21.57 44.74
C TYR A 178 -17.83 21.25 44.60
N SER A 179 -18.56 21.11 45.72
CA SER A 179 -20.01 20.89 45.71
C SER A 179 -20.66 21.28 47.04
N ASP A 180 -21.83 21.90 46.93
CA ASP A 180 -22.82 22.00 48.03
C ASP A 180 -23.76 20.79 47.96
N THR A 181 -24.06 20.37 46.72
CA THR A 181 -24.97 19.24 46.46
C THR A 181 -24.63 18.60 45.12
N ILE A 182 -24.63 17.26 45.07
CA ILE A 182 -24.58 16.46 43.85
C ILE A 182 -25.93 15.74 43.70
N LYS A 183 -26.55 15.84 42.50
CA LYS A 183 -27.80 15.18 42.18
C LYS A 183 -27.59 14.22 41.01
N LEU A 184 -28.06 12.97 41.16
CA LEU A 184 -28.16 12.00 40.07
C LEU A 184 -29.57 11.98 39.52
N TYR A 185 -29.71 12.12 38.21
CA TYR A 185 -30.94 11.91 37.45
C TYR A 185 -30.77 10.70 36.55
N VAL A 186 -31.80 9.84 36.53
CA VAL A 186 -31.91 8.69 35.64
C VAL A 186 -33.15 8.89 34.79
N ASN A 187 -33.00 8.92 33.47
CA ASN A 187 -34.08 9.21 32.50
C ASN A 187 -34.89 10.47 32.90
N ASN A 188 -34.19 11.53 33.30
CA ASN A 188 -34.69 12.82 33.81
C ASN A 188 -35.41 12.78 35.18
N GLN A 189 -35.47 11.65 35.86
CA GLN A 189 -36.01 11.52 37.21
C GLN A 189 -34.88 11.65 38.25
N LEU A 190 -35.07 12.49 39.26
CA LEU A 190 -34.16 12.59 40.38
C LEU A 190 -34.14 11.28 41.18
N THR A 191 -32.98 10.60 41.22
CA THR A 191 -32.85 9.27 41.82
C THR A 191 -32.02 9.30 43.10
N ALA A 192 -30.99 10.14 43.18
CA ALA A 192 -30.15 10.25 44.37
C ALA A 192 -29.62 11.67 44.57
N VAL A 193 -29.32 12.03 45.83
CA VAL A 193 -28.74 13.30 46.25
C VAL A 193 -27.64 13.05 47.23
N SER A 194 -26.51 13.76 47.08
CA SER A 194 -25.40 13.79 48.03
C SER A 194 -25.07 15.24 48.41
N ILE A 195 -24.80 15.48 49.70
CA ILE A 195 -24.32 16.76 50.22
C ILE A 195 -22.78 16.76 50.42
N PHE A 196 -22.10 15.72 49.94
CA PHE A 196 -20.66 15.57 49.96
C PHE A 196 -20.08 15.86 48.57
N ASP A 197 -18.75 15.85 48.44
CA ASP A 197 -18.03 16.02 47.16
C ASP A 197 -18.12 14.82 46.23
N SER A 198 -18.83 13.77 46.64
CA SER A 198 -18.99 12.53 45.87
C SER A 198 -20.42 11.96 46.01
N ILE A 199 -20.82 11.22 44.99
CA ILE A 199 -22.09 10.46 44.96
C ILE A 199 -21.79 9.03 44.54
N VAL A 200 -22.39 8.08 45.29
CA VAL A 200 -22.33 6.63 44.95
C VAL A 200 -23.79 6.14 44.96
N SER A 201 -24.23 5.55 43.88
CA SER A 201 -25.60 5.02 43.76
C SER A 201 -25.57 3.73 42.94
N GLN A 202 -26.22 2.70 43.44
CA GLN A 202 -26.47 1.47 42.72
C GLN A 202 -27.94 1.47 42.29
N ILE A 203 -28.22 1.35 41.00
CA ILE A 203 -29.56 1.32 40.44
C ILE A 203 -29.80 0.00 39.72
N THR A 204 -31.08 -0.41 39.63
CA THR A 204 -31.49 -1.55 38.79
C THR A 204 -31.96 -0.99 37.43
N LEU A 205 -31.45 -1.52 36.37
CA LEU A 205 -31.81 -1.11 34.99
C LEU A 205 -33.08 -1.76 34.56
N THR A 206 -34.22 -1.09 34.75
CA THR A 206 -35.59 -1.62 34.49
C THR A 206 -36.18 -1.23 33.14
N LYS A 207 -35.48 -0.37 32.37
CA LYS A 207 -35.92 0.10 31.05
C LYS A 207 -35.01 -0.48 29.99
N GLN A 208 -35.56 -1.18 29.00
CA GLN A 208 -34.85 -1.59 27.81
C GLN A 208 -34.48 -0.40 26.92
N GLY A 209 -33.42 -0.54 26.11
CA GLY A 209 -32.90 0.51 25.25
C GLY A 209 -32.02 1.51 26.00
N ARG A 210 -31.98 2.73 25.53
CA ARG A 210 -31.12 3.79 26.05
C ARG A 210 -31.62 4.28 27.41
N ASN A 211 -30.71 4.33 28.38
CA ASN A 211 -30.90 4.95 29.70
C ASN A 211 -29.92 6.08 29.86
N ASP A 212 -30.45 7.30 30.04
CA ASP A 212 -29.68 8.52 30.20
C ASP A 212 -29.42 8.86 31.66
N PHE A 213 -28.20 9.24 31.98
CA PHE A 213 -27.77 9.67 33.33
C PHE A 213 -27.25 11.09 33.25
N LYS A 214 -27.66 11.91 34.27
CA LYS A 214 -27.14 13.25 34.44
C LYS A 214 -26.66 13.40 35.87
N ILE A 215 -25.41 13.78 36.06
CA ILE A 215 -24.86 14.24 37.34
C ILE A 215 -24.88 15.75 37.29
N ARG A 216 -25.64 16.34 38.22
CA ARG A 216 -25.71 17.79 38.44
C ARG A 216 -25.02 18.16 39.73
N VAL A 217 -24.02 19.02 39.68
CA VAL A 217 -23.33 19.58 40.82
C VAL A 217 -23.81 21.01 41.00
N ILE A 218 -24.15 21.36 42.21
CA ILE A 218 -24.48 22.72 42.63
C ILE A 218 -23.41 23.20 43.61
N TYR A 219 -22.81 24.35 43.38
CA TYR A 219 -21.84 25.00 44.24
C TYR A 219 -22.02 26.52 44.21
N GLN A 220 -22.23 27.14 45.35
CA GLN A 220 -22.47 28.60 45.51
C GLN A 220 -23.55 29.13 44.52
N GLY A 221 -24.65 28.40 44.36
CA GLY A 221 -25.75 28.74 43.50
C GLY A 221 -25.52 28.49 42.02
N GLN A 222 -24.30 28.14 41.58
CA GLN A 222 -23.99 27.74 40.21
C GLN A 222 -24.23 26.26 39.99
N THR A 223 -24.60 25.89 38.77
CA THR A 223 -24.83 24.49 38.42
C THR A 223 -23.87 24.03 37.28
N LYS A 224 -23.35 22.82 37.39
CA LYS A 224 -22.60 22.11 36.36
C LYS A 224 -23.22 20.74 36.13
N ASP A 225 -23.45 20.38 34.86
CA ASP A 225 -24.00 19.08 34.48
C ASP A 225 -22.97 18.26 33.72
N THR A 226 -22.99 16.94 33.92
CA THR A 226 -22.29 15.95 33.09
C THR A 226 -23.28 14.85 32.74
N ASN A 227 -23.40 14.50 31.46
CA ASN A 227 -24.31 13.49 30.96
C ASN A 227 -23.52 12.29 30.44
N PHE A 228 -24.07 11.11 30.65
CA PHE A 228 -23.61 9.83 30.07
C PHE A 228 -24.79 8.89 29.92
N TYR A 229 -24.61 7.75 29.27
CA TYR A 229 -25.71 6.80 29.05
C TYR A 229 -25.22 5.36 29.03
N CYS A 230 -26.13 4.42 29.27
CA CYS A 230 -25.94 3.01 28.98
C CYS A 230 -27.06 2.49 28.09
N ILE A 231 -26.84 1.33 27.48
CA ILE A 231 -27.84 0.61 26.67
C ILE A 231 -28.18 -0.69 27.39
N VAL A 232 -29.44 -0.88 27.68
CA VAL A 232 -29.99 -2.17 28.10
C VAL A 232 -30.43 -2.93 26.86
N LYS A 233 -29.88 -4.11 26.64
CA LYS A 233 -30.17 -4.93 25.45
C LYS A 233 -31.67 -5.07 25.26
N LYS A 234 -32.11 -4.78 24.04
CA LYS A 234 -33.49 -4.98 23.56
C LYS A 234 -33.43 -5.93 22.36
N ASP A 235 -34.27 -6.95 22.33
CA ASP A 235 -34.30 -7.84 21.19
C ASP A 235 -34.63 -7.10 19.92
N PRO A 236 -33.86 -7.33 18.83
CA PRO A 236 -34.14 -6.70 17.52
C PRO A 236 -35.45 -7.27 16.95
N GLN A 237 -36.08 -6.48 16.10
CA GLN A 237 -37.21 -7.02 15.32
C GLN A 237 -36.70 -8.10 14.35
N VAL A 238 -37.42 -9.20 14.23
CA VAL A 238 -37.12 -10.27 13.27
C VAL A 238 -37.91 -10.01 12.00
N LEU A 239 -37.25 -9.46 10.98
CA LEU A 239 -37.88 -9.04 9.73
C LEU A 239 -37.00 -9.43 8.55
N SER A 240 -37.62 -9.84 7.42
CA SER A 240 -36.89 -10.02 6.16
C SER A 240 -36.31 -8.67 5.68
N GLN A 241 -35.08 -8.69 5.13
CA GLN A 241 -34.55 -7.48 4.50
C GLN A 241 -35.43 -7.03 3.32
N PRO A 242 -35.45 -5.74 2.96
CA PRO A 242 -36.17 -5.23 1.81
C PRO A 242 -35.83 -5.98 0.52
N GLN A 243 -36.82 -6.17 -0.36
CA GLN A 243 -36.59 -6.83 -1.65
C GLN A 243 -35.52 -6.07 -2.48
N ASN A 244 -34.79 -6.81 -3.29
CA ASN A 244 -33.71 -6.30 -4.16
C ASN A 244 -32.54 -5.65 -3.41
N THR A 245 -32.40 -5.87 -2.10
CA THR A 245 -31.20 -5.48 -1.36
C THR A 245 -30.20 -6.62 -1.30
N VAL A 246 -28.91 -6.26 -1.35
CA VAL A 246 -27.76 -7.17 -1.23
C VAL A 246 -26.96 -6.82 0.01
N ASP A 247 -26.02 -7.69 0.40
CA ASP A 247 -25.09 -7.39 1.50
C ASP A 247 -24.33 -6.11 1.20
N GLY A 248 -24.16 -5.23 2.21
CA GLY A 248 -23.52 -3.94 2.09
C GLY A 248 -24.50 -2.76 2.05
N ILE A 249 -24.11 -1.70 1.38
CA ILE A 249 -24.82 -0.41 1.33
C ILE A 249 -25.72 -0.36 0.08
N ASN A 250 -27.04 -0.26 0.27
CA ASN A 250 -28.01 -0.21 -0.83
C ASN A 250 -28.64 1.18 -0.89
N TYR A 251 -28.28 1.96 -1.93
CA TYR A 251 -28.76 3.32 -2.12
C TYR A 251 -30.12 3.37 -2.80
N ASN A 252 -31.00 4.26 -2.33
CA ASN A 252 -32.27 4.56 -2.96
C ASN A 252 -32.42 6.10 -3.14
N PRO A 253 -31.89 6.63 -4.25
CA PRO A 253 -31.92 8.08 -4.50
C PRO A 253 -33.34 8.64 -4.63
N SER A 254 -34.33 7.84 -5.06
CA SER A 254 -35.70 8.31 -5.32
C SER A 254 -36.44 8.76 -4.04
N ASN A 255 -36.02 8.27 -2.86
CA ASN A 255 -36.59 8.64 -1.58
C ASN A 255 -35.56 9.07 -0.53
N ASN A 256 -34.36 9.41 -0.96
CA ASN A 256 -33.26 9.83 -0.08
C ASN A 256 -33.05 8.87 1.10
N SER A 257 -32.99 7.57 0.81
CA SER A 257 -32.78 6.55 1.82
C SER A 257 -31.64 5.59 1.46
N VAL A 258 -31.11 4.94 2.48
CA VAL A 258 -30.06 3.93 2.35
C VAL A 258 -30.40 2.73 3.23
N THR A 259 -30.39 1.53 2.67
CA THR A 259 -30.51 0.29 3.43
C THR A 259 -29.14 -0.34 3.61
N PHE A 260 -28.78 -0.55 4.86
CA PHE A 260 -27.55 -1.25 5.26
C PHE A 260 -27.90 -2.70 5.58
N VAL A 261 -27.13 -3.64 5.01
CA VAL A 261 -27.31 -5.09 5.22
C VAL A 261 -25.95 -5.68 5.61
N LEU A 262 -25.76 -5.91 6.90
CA LEU A 262 -24.54 -6.52 7.45
C LEU A 262 -24.74 -8.03 7.54
N ARG A 263 -23.97 -8.81 6.77
CA ARG A 263 -23.87 -10.26 6.97
C ARG A 263 -23.07 -10.53 8.25
N ALA A 264 -23.72 -11.03 9.28
CA ALA A 264 -23.12 -11.28 10.59
C ALA A 264 -23.78 -12.52 11.25
N PRO A 265 -23.53 -13.74 10.74
CA PRO A 265 -24.14 -14.96 11.25
C PRO A 265 -24.00 -15.07 12.77
N ASN A 266 -25.09 -15.44 13.45
CA ASN A 266 -25.18 -15.60 14.91
C ASN A 266 -24.96 -14.32 15.75
N LYS A 267 -24.74 -13.14 15.16
CA LYS A 267 -24.82 -11.87 15.90
C LYS A 267 -26.27 -11.45 16.07
N THR A 268 -26.60 -10.86 17.21
CA THR A 268 -28.00 -10.52 17.54
C THR A 268 -28.19 -9.02 17.73
N TYR A 269 -27.32 -8.36 18.46
CA TYR A 269 -27.51 -6.98 18.84
C TYR A 269 -26.53 -6.08 18.09
N ALA A 270 -27.06 -5.19 17.24
CA ALA A 270 -26.25 -4.19 16.56
C ALA A 270 -27.01 -2.87 16.43
N TYR A 271 -26.23 -1.79 16.40
CA TYR A 271 -26.71 -0.44 16.13
C TYR A 271 -25.85 0.17 15.02
N ILE A 272 -26.42 1.09 14.24
CA ILE A 272 -25.64 1.95 13.35
C ILE A 272 -25.50 3.34 14.00
N VAL A 273 -24.29 3.86 14.01
CA VAL A 273 -23.97 5.21 14.51
C VAL A 273 -23.24 6.00 13.44
N GLY A 274 -23.36 7.30 13.48
CA GLY A 274 -22.69 8.16 12.50
C GLY A 274 -23.06 9.63 12.65
N ASP A 275 -22.75 10.43 11.64
CA ASP A 275 -23.08 11.85 11.63
C ASP A 275 -24.59 12.12 11.87
N PHE A 276 -25.45 11.26 11.34
CA PHE A 276 -26.91 11.33 11.50
C PHE A 276 -27.40 11.09 12.94
N SER A 277 -26.60 10.44 13.79
CA SER A 277 -26.92 10.17 15.20
C SER A 277 -26.06 10.99 16.16
N ASN A 278 -25.22 11.90 15.64
CA ASN A 278 -24.14 12.54 16.38
C ASN A 278 -23.18 11.55 17.07
N TRP A 279 -22.97 10.37 16.42
CA TRP A 279 -22.12 9.26 16.91
C TRP A 279 -22.60 8.63 18.22
N GLU A 280 -23.85 8.87 18.61
CA GLU A 280 -24.46 8.26 19.77
C GLU A 280 -25.29 7.02 19.39
N VAL A 281 -25.27 6.01 20.25
CA VAL A 281 -26.17 4.86 20.14
C VAL A 281 -27.58 5.27 20.57
N LYS A 282 -28.56 5.10 19.69
CA LYS A 282 -29.96 5.41 19.93
C LYS A 282 -30.86 4.23 19.53
N ASP A 283 -32.01 4.08 20.20
CA ASP A 283 -32.90 2.93 20.00
C ASP A 283 -33.44 2.85 18.56
N GLU A 284 -33.66 4.01 17.91
CA GLU A 284 -34.14 4.14 16.53
C GLU A 284 -33.14 3.62 15.48
N TYR A 285 -31.88 3.48 15.84
CA TYR A 285 -30.80 2.99 14.97
C TYR A 285 -30.39 1.55 15.29
N GLN A 286 -31.22 0.79 16.03
CA GLN A 286 -31.04 -0.64 16.21
C GLN A 286 -31.33 -1.39 14.91
N LEU A 287 -30.46 -2.30 14.49
CA LEU A 287 -30.67 -3.12 13.30
C LEU A 287 -31.71 -4.21 13.56
N ASN A 288 -32.53 -4.47 12.54
CA ASN A 288 -33.38 -5.64 12.47
C ASN A 288 -32.56 -6.90 12.17
N LYS A 289 -33.07 -8.06 12.53
CA LYS A 289 -32.43 -9.36 12.29
C LYS A 289 -33.25 -10.17 11.29
N THR A 290 -32.57 -10.81 10.33
CA THR A 290 -33.29 -11.69 9.37
C THR A 290 -33.73 -13.00 10.05
N PRO A 291 -34.82 -13.63 9.57
CA PRO A 291 -35.37 -14.86 10.16
C PRO A 291 -34.36 -16.03 10.15
N ASP A 292 -33.42 -16.07 9.20
CA ASP A 292 -32.38 -17.10 9.07
C ASP A 292 -31.17 -16.86 10.00
N ASN A 293 -31.19 -15.79 10.78
CA ASN A 293 -30.08 -15.37 11.66
C ASN A 293 -28.73 -15.08 10.94
N LEU A 294 -28.76 -14.83 9.64
CA LEU A 294 -27.52 -14.61 8.88
C LEU A 294 -27.16 -13.13 8.76
N LYS A 295 -28.14 -12.21 8.86
CA LYS A 295 -27.95 -10.80 8.57
C LYS A 295 -28.64 -9.89 9.57
N LEU A 296 -28.06 -8.70 9.70
CA LEU A 296 -28.60 -7.55 10.42
C LEU A 296 -28.79 -6.40 9.43
N TRP A 297 -29.94 -5.69 9.49
CA TRP A 297 -30.22 -4.64 8.51
C TRP A 297 -31.02 -3.48 9.08
N ILE A 298 -30.87 -2.29 8.46
CA ILE A 298 -31.64 -1.11 8.76
C ILE A 298 -31.77 -0.21 7.54
N THR A 299 -32.88 0.51 7.40
CA THR A 299 -33.03 1.57 6.40
C THR A 299 -33.05 2.92 7.10
N LEU A 300 -32.13 3.81 6.71
CA LEU A 300 -32.08 5.22 7.10
C LEU A 300 -32.80 6.04 6.03
N SER A 301 -33.70 6.94 6.46
CA SER A 301 -34.49 7.81 5.57
C SER A 301 -34.30 9.28 5.94
N ASN A 302 -34.79 10.18 5.06
CA ASN A 302 -34.73 11.63 5.25
C ASN A 302 -33.28 12.17 5.39
N LEU A 303 -32.34 11.55 4.65
CA LEU A 303 -30.95 11.98 4.59
C LEU A 303 -30.77 13.09 3.54
N ASP A 304 -29.79 13.98 3.76
CA ASP A 304 -29.31 14.87 2.69
C ASP A 304 -28.55 14.02 1.65
N PRO A 305 -29.07 13.89 0.41
CA PRO A 305 -28.45 13.00 -0.57
C PRO A 305 -27.08 13.45 -1.04
N ASN A 306 -26.69 14.71 -0.83
CA ASN A 306 -25.41 15.27 -1.27
C ASN A 306 -24.35 15.31 -0.16
N TYR A 307 -24.75 14.98 1.09
CA TYR A 307 -23.82 14.97 2.21
C TYR A 307 -23.08 13.62 2.30
N GLU A 308 -21.76 13.65 2.53
CA GLU A 308 -20.97 12.47 2.88
C GLU A 308 -21.15 12.15 4.37
N TYR A 309 -21.81 11.05 4.68
CA TYR A 309 -22.02 10.59 6.04
C TYR A 309 -20.93 9.62 6.47
N GLY A 310 -20.29 9.90 7.61
CA GLY A 310 -19.50 8.93 8.34
C GLY A 310 -20.38 8.01 9.18
N PHE A 311 -20.08 6.72 9.22
CA PHE A 311 -20.81 5.75 10.02
C PHE A 311 -19.99 4.54 10.46
N GLN A 312 -20.50 3.83 11.46
CA GLN A 312 -19.99 2.52 11.93
C GLN A 312 -21.16 1.67 12.42
N TYR A 313 -20.98 0.35 12.36
CA TYR A 313 -21.76 -0.59 13.14
C TYR A 313 -21.15 -0.75 14.54
N PHE A 314 -22.02 -0.75 15.54
CA PHE A 314 -21.77 -1.21 16.89
C PHE A 314 -22.40 -2.58 17.05
N VAL A 315 -21.61 -3.64 17.00
CA VAL A 315 -22.08 -5.00 17.22
C VAL A 315 -21.75 -5.40 18.63
N ILE A 316 -22.77 -5.80 19.40
CA ILE A 316 -22.66 -6.15 20.81
C ILE A 316 -22.52 -7.65 20.90
N ASP A 317 -21.30 -8.10 21.20
CA ASP A 317 -20.97 -9.49 21.50
C ASP A 317 -20.99 -9.72 23.00
N PRO A 318 -21.16 -10.96 23.51
CA PRO A 318 -21.16 -11.22 24.97
C PRO A 318 -19.96 -10.65 25.70
N ASN A 319 -18.78 -10.62 25.07
CA ASN A 319 -17.52 -10.24 25.73
C ASN A 319 -16.91 -8.91 25.25
N LYS A 320 -17.42 -8.32 24.15
CA LYS A 320 -16.85 -7.08 23.59
C LYS A 320 -17.87 -6.29 22.76
N VAL A 321 -17.60 -5.00 22.61
CA VAL A 321 -18.28 -4.14 21.63
C VAL A 321 -17.39 -3.99 20.41
N ILE A 322 -17.92 -4.40 19.26
CA ILE A 322 -17.21 -4.35 17.97
C ILE A 322 -17.65 -3.09 17.24
N ARG A 323 -16.68 -2.27 16.81
CA ARG A 323 -16.91 -1.08 15.98
C ARG A 323 -16.26 -1.30 14.63
N ILE A 324 -17.04 -1.36 13.57
CA ILE A 324 -16.57 -1.63 12.22
C ILE A 324 -17.32 -0.79 11.18
N PRO A 325 -16.68 -0.44 10.06
CA PRO A 325 -17.41 -0.01 8.86
C PRO A 325 -18.14 -1.20 8.24
N ASP A 326 -18.94 -0.93 7.22
CA ASP A 326 -19.50 -2.01 6.41
C ASP A 326 -18.38 -2.69 5.59
N PRO A 327 -18.31 -4.04 5.51
CA PRO A 327 -17.31 -4.75 4.72
C PRO A 327 -17.31 -4.43 3.22
N TYR A 328 -18.38 -3.81 2.71
CA TYR A 328 -18.54 -3.39 1.32
C TYR A 328 -18.40 -1.87 1.13
N CYS A 329 -17.87 -1.15 2.12
CA CYS A 329 -17.60 0.29 1.98
C CYS A 329 -16.59 0.57 0.87
N GLU A 330 -16.94 1.56 0.04
CA GLU A 330 -16.12 2.04 -1.08
C GLU A 330 -15.19 3.20 -0.69
N LYS A 331 -15.39 3.76 0.50
CA LYS A 331 -14.54 4.81 1.09
C LYS A 331 -14.57 4.68 2.61
N VAL A 332 -13.42 4.79 3.23
CA VAL A 332 -13.28 4.75 4.69
C VAL A 332 -12.39 5.88 5.19
N LEU A 333 -12.49 6.19 6.48
CA LEU A 333 -11.58 7.08 7.19
C LEU A 333 -10.83 6.29 8.27
N VAL A 334 -9.55 6.60 8.45
CA VAL A 334 -8.67 5.93 9.41
C VAL A 334 -8.04 6.96 10.34
N GLU A 335 -8.25 6.76 11.64
CA GLU A 335 -7.72 7.67 12.66
C GLU A 335 -6.18 7.75 12.59
N GLY A 336 -5.64 8.97 12.51
CA GLY A 336 -4.20 9.23 12.48
C GLY A 336 -3.54 9.09 11.10
N GLU A 337 -4.02 8.22 10.21
CA GLU A 337 -3.45 8.02 8.87
C GLU A 337 -3.93 9.09 7.87
N ASP A 338 -5.20 9.43 7.89
CA ASP A 338 -5.81 10.38 6.94
C ASP A 338 -5.22 11.80 7.05
N GLN A 339 -4.68 12.16 8.22
CA GLN A 339 -4.09 13.49 8.42
C GLN A 339 -2.86 13.71 7.52
N GLU A 340 -2.01 12.69 7.34
CA GLU A 340 -0.88 12.77 6.40
C GLU A 340 -1.37 12.98 4.96
N ILE A 341 -2.41 12.26 4.53
CA ILE A 341 -2.99 12.36 3.18
C ILE A 341 -3.52 13.77 2.91
N ILE A 342 -4.20 14.37 3.92
CA ILE A 342 -4.70 15.74 3.85
C ILE A 342 -3.55 16.75 3.75
N GLN A 343 -2.50 16.58 4.57
CA GLN A 343 -1.33 17.48 4.57
C GLN A 343 -0.54 17.42 3.25
N LEU A 344 -0.43 16.23 2.65
CA LEU A 344 0.23 16.03 1.36
C LEU A 344 -0.63 16.51 0.18
N GLY A 345 -1.94 16.71 0.38
CA GLY A 345 -2.88 17.11 -0.66
C GLY A 345 -3.18 16.02 -1.69
N HIS A 346 -2.89 14.77 -1.39
CA HIS A 346 -3.10 13.65 -2.31
C HIS A 346 -4.58 13.39 -2.58
N TYR A 347 -5.44 13.65 -1.59
CA TYR A 347 -6.88 13.52 -1.73
C TYR A 347 -7.56 14.87 -1.42
N PRO A 348 -7.83 15.69 -2.43
CA PRO A 348 -8.52 16.98 -2.24
C PRO A 348 -9.90 16.79 -1.59
N ASN A 349 -10.20 17.59 -0.57
CA ASN A 349 -11.47 17.57 0.16
C ASN A 349 -11.80 16.25 0.85
N LEU A 350 -10.79 15.48 1.27
CA LEU A 350 -11.03 14.30 2.10
C LEU A 350 -11.77 14.72 3.38
N LYS A 351 -12.90 14.04 3.67
CA LYS A 351 -13.63 14.26 4.91
C LYS A 351 -12.73 13.99 6.11
N GLN A 352 -12.74 14.87 7.09
CA GLN A 352 -11.95 14.68 8.31
C GLN A 352 -12.51 13.55 9.18
N TYR A 353 -11.61 12.78 9.76
CA TYR A 353 -11.98 11.77 10.75
C TYR A 353 -12.70 12.43 11.95
N PRO A 354 -13.80 11.85 12.47
CA PRO A 354 -14.59 12.42 13.57
C PRO A 354 -13.89 12.21 14.94
N THR A 355 -12.71 12.77 15.10
CA THR A 355 -11.87 12.64 16.30
C THR A 355 -12.62 13.02 17.56
N GLY A 356 -12.50 12.21 18.61
CA GLY A 356 -13.18 12.39 19.91
C GLY A 356 -14.64 11.95 19.93
N LYS A 357 -15.25 11.62 18.78
CA LYS A 357 -16.63 11.11 18.72
C LYS A 357 -16.68 9.60 18.58
N THR A 358 -15.71 9.02 17.90
CA THR A 358 -15.57 7.57 17.72
C THR A 358 -14.11 7.17 17.62
N THR A 359 -13.85 5.87 17.49
CA THR A 359 -12.52 5.26 17.28
C THR A 359 -12.64 4.16 16.22
N LYS A 360 -11.52 3.66 15.70
CA LYS A 360 -11.46 2.64 14.65
C LYS A 360 -11.85 3.19 13.27
N THR A 361 -11.82 2.33 12.26
CA THR A 361 -12.16 2.69 10.88
C THR A 361 -13.63 3.12 10.74
N VAL A 362 -13.86 4.23 10.06
CA VAL A 362 -15.18 4.81 9.79
C VAL A 362 -15.53 4.60 8.32
N GLY A 363 -16.71 4.03 8.06
CA GLY A 363 -17.27 3.91 6.70
C GLY A 363 -17.87 5.24 6.24
N ILE A 364 -17.80 5.51 4.94
CA ILE A 364 -18.40 6.68 4.31
C ILE A 364 -19.45 6.25 3.29
N PHE A 365 -20.60 6.92 3.29
CA PHE A 365 -21.61 6.80 2.24
C PHE A 365 -22.17 8.16 1.81
N GLN A 366 -22.59 8.24 0.56
CA GLN A 366 -23.28 9.40 -0.03
C GLN A 366 -24.30 8.90 -1.06
N ILE A 367 -25.56 9.36 -1.00
CA ILE A 367 -26.61 8.88 -1.88
C ILE A 367 -26.39 9.32 -3.32
N ASN A 368 -26.21 10.61 -3.54
CA ASN A 368 -25.94 11.23 -4.85
C ASN A 368 -24.44 11.39 -5.09
N ARG A 369 -23.68 10.28 -5.01
CA ARG A 369 -22.25 10.35 -5.36
C ARG A 369 -22.06 10.65 -6.85
N PRO A 370 -21.11 11.55 -7.23
CA PRO A 370 -20.83 11.83 -8.63
C PRO A 370 -20.39 10.57 -9.38
N GLN A 371 -21.11 10.24 -10.46
CA GLN A 371 -20.74 9.12 -11.32
C GLN A 371 -19.66 9.55 -12.32
N TYR A 372 -18.60 8.74 -12.47
CA TYR A 372 -17.57 8.99 -13.46
C TYR A 372 -18.11 8.79 -14.88
N GLN A 373 -17.81 9.74 -15.76
CA GLN A 373 -18.21 9.67 -17.18
C GLN A 373 -17.05 9.11 -18.01
N TRP A 374 -17.18 7.86 -18.43
CA TRP A 374 -16.18 7.19 -19.26
C TRP A 374 -16.14 7.80 -20.66
N THR A 375 -14.93 8.07 -21.19
CA THR A 375 -14.73 8.75 -22.46
C THR A 375 -14.01 7.91 -23.51
N ALA A 376 -13.36 6.81 -23.14
CA ALA A 376 -12.77 5.86 -24.07
C ALA A 376 -13.87 5.03 -24.76
N THR A 377 -14.12 5.32 -26.05
CA THR A 377 -15.22 4.70 -26.84
C THR A 377 -14.74 3.61 -27.79
N ASN A 378 -13.45 3.61 -28.17
CA ASN A 378 -12.87 2.72 -29.19
C ASN A 378 -11.81 1.78 -28.60
N TYR A 379 -11.82 1.55 -27.31
CA TYR A 379 -10.86 0.68 -26.66
C TYR A 379 -11.00 -0.77 -27.16
N GLN A 380 -9.86 -1.36 -27.51
CA GLN A 380 -9.76 -2.77 -27.84
C GLN A 380 -8.75 -3.43 -26.93
N ARG A 381 -9.24 -4.33 -26.10
CA ARG A 381 -8.39 -5.11 -25.18
C ARG A 381 -7.36 -5.91 -25.99
N PRO A 382 -6.05 -5.82 -25.67
CA PRO A 382 -5.02 -6.60 -26.35
C PRO A 382 -5.24 -8.12 -26.21
N PRO A 383 -4.94 -8.92 -27.24
CA PRO A 383 -4.96 -10.38 -27.11
C PRO A 383 -3.96 -10.84 -26.02
N LYS A 384 -4.39 -11.74 -25.14
CA LYS A 384 -3.61 -12.18 -23.98
C LYS A 384 -2.23 -12.75 -24.34
N GLU A 385 -2.10 -13.44 -25.46
CA GLU A 385 -0.83 -14.02 -25.93
C GLU A 385 0.18 -12.96 -26.39
N LYS A 386 -0.28 -11.73 -26.63
CA LYS A 386 0.51 -10.58 -27.07
C LYS A 386 0.70 -9.52 -25.98
N LEU A 387 0.35 -9.83 -24.73
CA LEU A 387 0.52 -8.90 -23.63
C LEU A 387 2.00 -8.60 -23.39
N ILE A 388 2.28 -7.32 -23.24
CA ILE A 388 3.51 -6.78 -22.67
C ILE A 388 3.08 -5.95 -21.48
N ILE A 389 3.20 -6.54 -20.31
CA ILE A 389 2.71 -6.01 -19.05
C ILE A 389 3.82 -5.17 -18.41
N TYR A 390 3.47 -3.99 -17.92
CA TYR A 390 4.32 -3.15 -17.09
C TYR A 390 3.81 -3.21 -15.66
N GLU A 391 4.51 -3.94 -14.81
CA GLU A 391 4.21 -4.06 -13.39
C GLU A 391 4.72 -2.82 -12.67
N LEU A 392 3.88 -2.14 -11.91
CA LEU A 392 4.28 -0.91 -11.23
C LEU A 392 3.65 -0.72 -9.85
N LEU A 393 4.45 -0.16 -8.95
CA LEU A 393 4.05 0.37 -7.65
C LEU A 393 4.04 1.90 -7.72
N ILE A 394 2.89 2.52 -7.59
CA ILE A 394 2.72 3.99 -7.76
C ILE A 394 3.64 4.76 -6.83
N ARG A 395 3.78 4.32 -5.56
CA ARG A 395 4.62 4.93 -4.52
C ARG A 395 6.08 5.10 -4.96
N ASP A 396 6.64 4.10 -5.66
CA ASP A 396 8.05 4.05 -6.05
C ASP A 396 8.26 4.41 -7.53
N PHE A 397 7.21 4.89 -8.22
CA PHE A 397 7.25 5.21 -9.64
C PHE A 397 7.13 6.72 -9.93
N ILE A 398 6.26 7.43 -9.21
CA ILE A 398 5.99 8.86 -9.46
C ILE A 398 5.88 9.65 -8.14
N ASN A 399 6.24 10.92 -8.17
CA ASN A 399 6.09 11.85 -7.06
C ASN A 399 5.40 13.14 -7.54
N PRO A 400 4.25 13.57 -6.94
CA PRO A 400 3.51 12.88 -5.89
C PRO A 400 2.95 11.52 -6.35
N PRO A 401 2.85 10.52 -5.45
CA PRO A 401 2.36 9.19 -5.79
C PRO A 401 0.83 9.18 -5.89
N THR A 402 0.29 9.80 -6.93
CA THR A 402 -1.16 9.92 -7.12
C THR A 402 -1.59 9.40 -8.48
N TYR A 403 -2.84 8.90 -8.59
CA TYR A 403 -3.42 8.49 -9.88
C TYR A 403 -3.37 9.62 -10.91
N SER A 404 -3.57 10.86 -10.47
CA SER A 404 -3.50 12.04 -11.33
C SER A 404 -2.11 12.22 -11.94
N ALA A 405 -1.05 12.16 -11.11
CA ALA A 405 0.33 12.28 -11.57
C ALA A 405 0.75 11.08 -12.45
N LEU A 406 0.22 9.88 -12.17
CA LEU A 406 0.51 8.69 -12.95
C LEU A 406 0.07 8.82 -14.42
N ILE A 407 -1.01 9.56 -14.70
CA ILE A 407 -1.47 9.84 -16.08
C ILE A 407 -0.38 10.52 -16.92
N ASP A 408 0.43 11.39 -16.34
CA ASP A 408 1.49 12.10 -17.05
C ASP A 408 2.59 11.17 -17.58
N THR A 409 2.70 9.97 -17.02
CA THR A 409 3.68 8.95 -17.43
C THR A 409 3.22 8.10 -18.60
N LEU A 410 1.92 8.11 -18.96
CA LEU A 410 1.35 7.23 -19.97
C LEU A 410 1.98 7.41 -21.36
N ASN A 411 2.40 8.61 -21.72
CA ASN A 411 3.08 8.86 -22.98
C ASN A 411 4.47 8.18 -23.04
N TYR A 412 5.15 8.04 -21.90
CA TYR A 412 6.39 7.29 -21.79
C TYR A 412 6.14 5.79 -21.97
N LEU A 413 5.16 5.22 -21.28
CA LEU A 413 4.78 3.82 -21.39
C LEU A 413 4.29 3.45 -22.80
N GLN A 414 3.55 4.35 -23.42
CA GLN A 414 3.12 4.19 -24.82
C GLN A 414 4.31 4.15 -25.80
N ARG A 415 5.32 5.02 -25.59
CA ARG A 415 6.56 5.00 -26.40
C ARG A 415 7.39 3.76 -26.15
N LEU A 416 7.44 3.25 -24.95
CA LEU A 416 8.06 1.95 -24.63
C LEU A 416 7.38 0.82 -25.43
N GLY A 417 6.08 0.94 -25.62
CA GLY A 417 5.28 0.02 -26.44
C GLY A 417 4.49 -1.00 -25.62
N VAL A 418 4.50 -0.92 -24.29
CA VAL A 418 3.66 -1.77 -23.42
C VAL A 418 2.18 -1.60 -23.77
N ASN A 419 1.41 -2.65 -23.58
CA ASN A 419 -0.03 -2.66 -23.88
C ASN A 419 -0.89 -3.11 -22.68
N ALA A 420 -0.27 -3.31 -21.54
CA ALA A 420 -0.96 -3.51 -20.27
C ALA A 420 -0.12 -2.92 -19.12
N ILE A 421 -0.79 -2.40 -18.10
CA ILE A 421 -0.21 -1.98 -16.82
C ILE A 421 -0.81 -2.87 -15.75
N GLU A 422 0.03 -3.49 -14.94
CA GLU A 422 -0.37 -4.20 -13.74
C GLU A 422 -0.07 -3.31 -12.53
N LEU A 423 -1.13 -2.88 -11.85
CA LEU A 423 -1.00 -2.06 -10.64
C LEU A 423 -0.89 -2.98 -9.43
N LEU A 424 0.18 -2.82 -8.61
CA LEU A 424 0.24 -3.42 -7.29
C LEU A 424 -1.02 -3.05 -6.49
N PRO A 425 -1.36 -3.81 -5.42
CA PRO A 425 -2.66 -3.68 -4.77
C PRO A 425 -3.00 -2.25 -4.36
N ILE A 426 -4.18 -1.80 -4.76
CA ILE A 426 -4.68 -0.43 -4.57
C ILE A 426 -5.96 -0.38 -3.74
N THR A 427 -6.33 -1.48 -3.09
CA THR A 427 -7.37 -1.48 -2.05
C THR A 427 -6.83 -0.88 -0.77
N GLU A 428 -7.68 -0.32 0.09
CA GLU A 428 -7.27 0.19 1.40
C GLU A 428 -6.53 -0.88 2.20
N TYR A 429 -5.30 -0.56 2.57
CA TYR A 429 -4.40 -1.40 3.36
C TYR A 429 -3.96 -0.70 4.65
N GLU A 430 -3.36 -1.42 5.58
CA GLU A 430 -2.91 -0.85 6.85
C GLU A 430 -1.66 0.02 6.66
N GLY A 431 -1.76 1.31 7.03
CA GLY A 431 -0.74 2.34 6.87
C GLY A 431 -0.77 3.00 5.49
N ASN A 432 -0.07 4.14 5.34
CA ASN A 432 -0.08 4.92 4.08
C ASN A 432 0.99 4.49 3.08
N LYS A 433 2.02 3.74 3.50
CA LYS A 433 3.20 3.44 2.69
C LYS A 433 3.50 1.94 2.70
N SER A 434 2.74 1.18 1.93
CA SER A 434 2.87 -0.27 1.78
C SER A 434 3.05 -0.66 0.31
N TRP A 435 3.34 -1.92 0.06
CA TRP A 435 3.17 -2.54 -1.26
C TRP A 435 1.70 -2.86 -1.56
N GLY A 436 0.81 -2.83 -0.52
CA GLY A 436 -0.61 -3.10 -0.63
C GLY A 436 -1.02 -4.54 -0.28
N TYR A 437 -0.07 -5.43 0.02
CA TYR A 437 -0.37 -6.84 0.38
C TYR A 437 -0.81 -7.02 1.84
N ASN A 438 -1.25 -5.96 2.49
CA ASN A 438 -1.85 -5.96 3.81
C ASN A 438 -3.25 -5.32 3.81
N PRO A 439 -4.16 -5.79 2.92
CA PRO A 439 -5.47 -5.17 2.73
C PRO A 439 -6.40 -5.42 3.92
N PHE A 440 -7.33 -4.48 4.16
CA PHE A 440 -8.40 -4.65 5.13
C PHE A 440 -9.79 -4.21 4.61
N MET A 441 -9.85 -3.43 3.49
CA MET A 441 -11.12 -3.01 2.86
C MET A 441 -11.07 -3.23 1.35
N MET A 442 -11.68 -4.31 0.88
CA MET A 442 -11.55 -4.76 -0.51
C MET A 442 -12.39 -4.00 -1.55
N PHE A 443 -13.32 -3.14 -1.12
CA PHE A 443 -14.14 -2.32 -2.00
C PHE A 443 -13.72 -0.85 -2.02
N ALA A 444 -12.84 -0.44 -1.11
CA ALA A 444 -12.34 0.92 -1.02
C ALA A 444 -11.01 1.07 -1.76
N VAL A 445 -10.91 2.11 -2.58
CA VAL A 445 -9.64 2.54 -3.20
C VAL A 445 -8.76 3.15 -2.12
N ASP A 446 -7.48 2.81 -2.10
CA ASP A 446 -6.52 3.39 -1.18
C ASP A 446 -6.41 4.90 -1.37
N LYS A 447 -6.66 5.64 -0.30
CA LYS A 447 -6.75 7.11 -0.29
C LYS A 447 -5.39 7.79 -0.49
N PHE A 448 -4.31 7.11 -0.17
CA PHE A 448 -2.97 7.66 -0.30
C PHE A 448 -2.63 8.03 -1.75
N TYR A 449 -3.18 7.28 -2.70
CA TYR A 449 -3.01 7.53 -4.14
C TYR A 449 -4.08 8.48 -4.72
N GLY A 450 -5.09 8.86 -3.95
CA GLY A 450 -6.14 9.79 -4.37
C GLY A 450 -7.54 9.21 -4.44
N PRO A 451 -8.53 10.00 -4.90
CA PRO A 451 -9.93 9.57 -4.94
C PRO A 451 -10.22 8.55 -6.05
N ALA A 452 -11.26 7.74 -5.86
CA ALA A 452 -11.72 6.70 -6.80
C ALA A 452 -11.93 7.21 -8.24
N ASN A 453 -12.44 8.44 -8.41
CA ASN A 453 -12.65 9.02 -9.74
C ASN A 453 -11.34 9.32 -10.47
N GLU A 454 -10.23 9.58 -9.76
CA GLU A 454 -8.91 9.73 -10.39
C GLU A 454 -8.35 8.38 -10.86
N LEU A 455 -8.60 7.30 -10.13
CA LEU A 455 -8.29 5.95 -10.61
C LEU A 455 -9.10 5.61 -11.87
N LYS A 456 -10.41 5.92 -11.89
CA LYS A 456 -11.24 5.74 -13.10
C LYS A 456 -10.72 6.57 -14.27
N ARG A 457 -10.29 7.81 -14.01
CA ARG A 457 -9.68 8.68 -15.02
C ARG A 457 -8.37 8.10 -15.55
N PHE A 458 -7.53 7.55 -14.69
CA PHE A 458 -6.30 6.87 -15.11
C PHE A 458 -6.62 5.67 -16.03
N ILE A 459 -7.57 4.82 -15.66
CA ILE A 459 -7.99 3.67 -16.48
C ILE A 459 -8.56 4.13 -17.83
N ASP A 460 -9.40 5.16 -17.84
CA ASP A 460 -9.97 5.74 -19.06
C ASP A 460 -8.89 6.29 -20.00
N GLU A 461 -7.86 6.96 -19.45
CA GLU A 461 -6.70 7.44 -20.21
C GLU A 461 -5.81 6.30 -20.73
N CYS A 462 -5.69 5.18 -20.01
CA CYS A 462 -5.05 3.96 -20.48
C CYS A 462 -5.83 3.37 -21.68
N HIS A 463 -7.14 3.23 -21.54
CA HIS A 463 -8.01 2.68 -22.58
C HIS A 463 -8.00 3.52 -23.87
N LYS A 464 -7.93 4.86 -23.77
CA LYS A 464 -7.74 5.74 -24.96
C LYS A 464 -6.46 5.44 -25.73
N ARG A 465 -5.45 4.87 -25.07
CA ARG A 465 -4.16 4.50 -25.64
C ARG A 465 -4.06 3.02 -26.00
N ASN A 466 -5.17 2.27 -25.90
CA ASN A 466 -5.23 0.81 -26.03
C ASN A 466 -4.24 0.10 -25.08
N ILE A 467 -4.13 0.60 -23.85
CA ILE A 467 -3.38 -0.01 -22.76
C ILE A 467 -4.41 -0.59 -21.79
N ALA A 468 -4.34 -1.90 -21.54
CA ALA A 468 -5.15 -2.59 -20.56
C ALA A 468 -4.66 -2.25 -19.14
N VAL A 469 -5.55 -2.31 -18.15
CA VAL A 469 -5.18 -2.15 -16.74
C VAL A 469 -5.56 -3.42 -15.97
N ILE A 470 -4.58 -4.08 -15.38
CA ILE A 470 -4.71 -5.32 -14.62
C ILE A 470 -4.60 -4.97 -13.15
N PHE A 471 -5.51 -5.53 -12.36
CA PHE A 471 -5.52 -5.33 -10.91
C PHE A 471 -4.83 -6.49 -10.20
N ASP A 472 -3.75 -6.20 -9.48
CA ASP A 472 -3.11 -7.15 -8.58
C ASP A 472 -3.94 -7.27 -7.30
N ILE A 473 -4.66 -8.39 -7.16
CA ILE A 473 -5.69 -8.57 -6.14
C ILE A 473 -5.28 -9.58 -5.07
N VAL A 474 -5.43 -9.17 -3.80
CA VAL A 474 -5.10 -10.00 -2.64
C VAL A 474 -6.37 -10.60 -2.07
N VAL A 475 -6.68 -11.83 -2.44
CA VAL A 475 -7.86 -12.56 -1.93
C VAL A 475 -7.50 -13.86 -1.21
N ASN A 476 -6.23 -14.08 -0.87
CA ASN A 476 -5.80 -15.23 -0.07
C ASN A 476 -5.85 -14.94 1.44
N HIS A 477 -5.71 -13.68 1.87
CA HIS A 477 -5.73 -13.26 3.27
C HIS A 477 -6.29 -11.85 3.46
N GLN A 478 -6.53 -11.48 4.73
CA GLN A 478 -6.88 -10.12 5.17
C GLN A 478 -6.10 -9.78 6.44
N PHE A 479 -5.94 -8.48 6.72
CA PHE A 479 -5.29 -8.01 7.94
C PHE A 479 -6.28 -7.70 9.07
N GLY A 480 -5.76 -7.41 10.27
CA GLY A 480 -6.54 -7.36 11.50
C GLY A 480 -7.64 -6.30 11.54
N ARG A 481 -7.50 -5.20 10.80
CA ARG A 481 -8.52 -4.15 10.71
C ARG A 481 -9.70 -4.51 9.82
N SER A 482 -9.64 -5.64 9.09
CA SER A 482 -10.77 -6.09 8.26
C SER A 482 -12.03 -6.27 9.11
N PRO A 483 -13.17 -5.68 8.69
CA PRO A 483 -14.44 -5.86 9.41
C PRO A 483 -14.85 -7.32 9.58
N LEU A 484 -14.52 -8.18 8.60
CA LEU A 484 -14.84 -9.62 8.65
C LEU A 484 -13.96 -10.36 9.67
N VAL A 485 -12.73 -9.91 9.90
CA VAL A 485 -11.86 -10.40 10.98
C VAL A 485 -12.45 -9.94 12.33
N MET A 486 -12.68 -8.62 12.47
CA MET A 486 -13.10 -8.02 13.73
C MET A 486 -14.44 -8.52 14.27
N LEU A 487 -15.35 -8.96 13.38
CA LEU A 487 -16.63 -9.54 13.77
C LEU A 487 -16.49 -10.81 14.61
N TYR A 488 -15.45 -11.61 14.37
CA TYR A 488 -15.23 -12.91 15.02
C TYR A 488 -13.73 -13.12 15.23
N ASN A 489 -13.15 -12.40 16.19
CA ASN A 489 -11.73 -12.50 16.52
C ASN A 489 -11.48 -12.33 18.03
N GLU A 490 -10.28 -12.66 18.44
CA GLU A 490 -9.79 -12.43 19.80
C GLU A 490 -9.30 -10.98 19.95
N GLY A 491 -9.73 -10.30 21.03
CA GLY A 491 -9.30 -8.92 21.30
C GLY A 491 -9.72 -7.92 20.23
N ASP A 492 -8.87 -6.93 19.94
CA ASP A 492 -9.16 -5.83 19.01
C ASP A 492 -8.88 -6.21 17.54
N TYR A 493 -7.73 -6.83 17.27
CA TYR A 493 -7.22 -7.18 15.92
C TYR A 493 -6.55 -8.55 15.88
N GLY A 494 -6.87 -9.40 16.86
CA GLY A 494 -6.26 -10.72 17.02
C GLY A 494 -6.83 -11.78 16.08
N ASN A 495 -6.44 -13.03 16.35
CA ASN A 495 -6.76 -14.16 15.48
C ASN A 495 -8.27 -14.38 15.31
N PRO A 496 -8.73 -14.82 14.12
CA PRO A 496 -10.08 -15.28 13.94
C PRO A 496 -10.44 -16.41 14.90
N THR A 497 -11.65 -16.38 15.44
CA THR A 497 -12.19 -17.42 16.31
C THR A 497 -12.82 -18.55 15.48
N SER A 498 -13.08 -19.69 16.08
CA SER A 498 -13.61 -20.88 15.39
C SER A 498 -15.01 -20.70 14.80
N ASP A 499 -15.74 -19.68 15.23
CA ASP A 499 -17.04 -19.28 14.71
C ASP A 499 -16.95 -18.24 13.57
N ASN A 500 -15.75 -17.82 13.19
CA ASN A 500 -15.58 -16.93 12.04
C ASN A 500 -15.92 -17.68 10.73
N PRO A 501 -16.96 -17.24 9.99
CA PRO A 501 -17.38 -17.98 8.80
C PRO A 501 -16.52 -17.71 7.55
N TRP A 502 -15.59 -16.73 7.58
CA TRP A 502 -14.75 -16.35 6.44
C TRP A 502 -13.32 -16.85 6.52
N PHE A 503 -12.78 -17.06 7.73
CA PHE A 503 -11.34 -17.29 7.94
C PHE A 503 -11.06 -18.66 8.56
N ASN A 504 -9.90 -19.19 8.27
CA ASN A 504 -9.31 -20.32 8.97
C ASN A 504 -8.70 -19.84 10.30
N VAL A 505 -8.94 -20.59 11.38
CA VAL A 505 -8.30 -20.31 12.69
C VAL A 505 -6.79 -20.54 12.62
N VAL A 506 -6.38 -21.58 11.88
CA VAL A 506 -4.99 -21.91 11.61
C VAL A 506 -4.75 -21.86 10.11
N PRO A 507 -3.77 -21.07 9.65
CA PRO A 507 -3.43 -21.01 8.23
C PRO A 507 -3.16 -22.38 7.63
N LYS A 508 -3.58 -22.58 6.39
CA LYS A 508 -3.46 -23.88 5.70
C LYS A 508 -2.09 -24.09 5.05
N HIS A 509 -1.32 -23.02 4.83
CA HIS A 509 -0.08 -23.04 4.05
C HIS A 509 1.05 -22.24 4.71
N PRO A 510 2.35 -22.46 4.31
CA PRO A 510 3.51 -21.93 5.04
C PRO A 510 3.72 -20.40 4.91
N PHE A 511 3.37 -19.77 3.80
CA PHE A 511 3.67 -18.33 3.56
C PHE A 511 2.46 -17.42 3.83
N ASN A 512 1.75 -17.67 4.92
CA ASN A 512 0.66 -16.79 5.32
C ASN A 512 1.19 -15.54 6.04
N VAL A 513 0.81 -14.35 5.55
CA VAL A 513 1.24 -13.06 6.10
C VAL A 513 0.14 -12.29 6.84
N GLY A 514 -1.11 -12.69 6.68
CA GLY A 514 -2.31 -12.14 7.34
C GLY A 514 -3.17 -13.25 7.93
N TYR A 515 -4.49 -13.04 7.96
CA TYR A 515 -5.47 -14.07 8.35
C TYR A 515 -5.96 -14.79 7.10
N ASP A 516 -5.78 -16.10 7.08
CA ASP A 516 -6.04 -17.00 5.96
C ASP A 516 -7.54 -17.17 5.68
N LEU A 517 -7.98 -16.91 4.44
CA LEU A 517 -9.37 -17.02 4.03
C LEU A 517 -9.77 -18.48 3.79
N ASN A 518 -10.92 -18.88 4.33
CA ASN A 518 -11.51 -20.19 4.06
C ASN A 518 -12.31 -20.17 2.74
N HIS A 519 -11.69 -20.54 1.64
CA HIS A 519 -12.31 -20.52 0.31
C HIS A 519 -13.33 -21.65 0.05
N GLU A 520 -13.46 -22.62 0.94
CA GLU A 520 -14.57 -23.59 0.91
C GLU A 520 -15.84 -23.05 1.56
N SER A 521 -15.74 -21.95 2.34
CA SER A 521 -16.90 -21.29 2.92
C SER A 521 -17.72 -20.57 1.85
N ALA A 522 -19.03 -20.83 1.82
CA ALA A 522 -19.97 -20.12 0.96
C ALA A 522 -20.00 -18.59 1.26
N HIS A 523 -19.70 -18.18 2.48
CA HIS A 523 -19.61 -16.77 2.87
C HIS A 523 -18.41 -16.10 2.21
N THR A 524 -17.25 -16.75 2.21
CA THR A 524 -16.01 -16.27 1.55
C THR A 524 -16.20 -16.23 0.04
N GLN A 525 -16.71 -17.30 -0.55
CA GLN A 525 -17.00 -17.37 -1.99
C GLN A 525 -17.92 -16.24 -2.46
N TYR A 526 -19.00 -15.99 -1.74
CA TYR A 526 -19.94 -14.91 -2.05
C TYR A 526 -19.26 -13.54 -1.96
N TRP A 527 -18.43 -13.29 -0.93
CA TRP A 527 -17.73 -12.03 -0.75
C TRP A 527 -16.67 -11.79 -1.84
N VAL A 528 -15.87 -12.81 -2.16
CA VAL A 528 -14.89 -12.75 -3.26
C VAL A 528 -15.59 -12.55 -4.61
N ASP A 529 -16.70 -13.24 -4.87
CA ASP A 529 -17.47 -13.03 -6.10
C ASP A 529 -17.92 -11.57 -6.26
N ARG A 530 -18.36 -10.93 -5.16
CA ARG A 530 -18.75 -9.52 -5.16
C ARG A 530 -17.56 -8.58 -5.41
N ILE A 531 -16.38 -8.90 -4.86
CA ILE A 531 -15.15 -8.15 -5.13
C ILE A 531 -14.79 -8.23 -6.61
N LEU A 532 -14.74 -9.43 -7.17
CA LEU A 532 -14.38 -9.65 -8.57
C LEU A 532 -15.36 -8.98 -9.55
N GLU A 533 -16.65 -8.97 -9.22
CA GLU A 533 -17.65 -8.24 -10.01
C GLU A 533 -17.48 -6.72 -9.92
N TYR A 534 -17.27 -6.20 -8.69
CA TYR A 534 -17.19 -4.77 -8.43
C TYR A 534 -16.08 -4.07 -9.22
N TRP A 535 -14.85 -4.57 -9.18
CA TRP A 535 -13.72 -3.93 -9.85
C TRP A 535 -13.81 -4.01 -11.37
N LEU A 536 -14.40 -5.07 -11.93
CA LEU A 536 -14.65 -5.17 -13.38
C LEU A 536 -15.74 -4.20 -13.84
N THR A 537 -16.82 -4.06 -13.08
CA THR A 537 -18.00 -3.28 -13.50
C THR A 537 -17.84 -1.79 -13.17
N GLU A 538 -17.41 -1.46 -11.95
CA GLU A 538 -17.34 -0.09 -11.46
C GLU A 538 -16.09 0.65 -11.96
N PHE A 539 -14.94 -0.04 -12.05
CA PHE A 539 -13.67 0.55 -12.46
C PHE A 539 -13.22 0.14 -13.87
N LYS A 540 -13.88 -0.85 -14.48
CA LYS A 540 -13.52 -1.36 -15.81
C LYS A 540 -12.07 -1.85 -15.91
N PHE A 541 -11.54 -2.49 -14.87
CA PHE A 541 -10.30 -3.23 -15.00
C PHE A 541 -10.41 -4.31 -16.06
N ASP A 542 -9.32 -4.62 -16.74
CA ASP A 542 -9.28 -5.60 -17.81
C ASP A 542 -9.07 -7.03 -17.34
N GLY A 543 -8.88 -7.21 -16.03
CA GLY A 543 -8.69 -8.50 -15.40
C GLY A 543 -7.86 -8.38 -14.14
N TYR A 544 -7.44 -9.53 -13.64
CA TYR A 544 -6.75 -9.66 -12.35
C TYR A 544 -5.45 -10.43 -12.47
N ARG A 545 -4.46 -10.03 -11.67
CA ARG A 545 -3.41 -10.90 -11.19
C ARG A 545 -3.73 -11.30 -9.75
N PHE A 546 -3.85 -12.57 -9.46
CA PHE A 546 -4.10 -13.09 -8.12
C PHE A 546 -2.80 -13.26 -7.38
N ASP A 547 -2.63 -12.48 -6.32
CA ASP A 547 -1.50 -12.61 -5.39
C ASP A 547 -1.54 -13.96 -4.69
N LEU A 548 -0.37 -14.62 -4.60
CA LEU A 548 -0.18 -15.88 -3.89
C LEU A 548 -1.34 -16.86 -4.10
N SER A 549 -1.79 -17.04 -5.35
CA SER A 549 -2.98 -17.85 -5.69
C SER A 549 -2.89 -19.29 -5.18
N LYS A 550 -1.69 -19.80 -4.93
CA LYS A 550 -1.45 -21.08 -4.28
C LYS A 550 -1.94 -21.11 -2.82
N GLY A 551 -2.06 -19.93 -2.17
CA GLY A 551 -2.60 -19.74 -0.83
C GLY A 551 -4.13 -19.95 -0.72
N ILE A 552 -4.85 -20.06 -1.85
CA ILE A 552 -6.30 -20.36 -1.85
C ILE A 552 -6.60 -21.81 -1.39
N THR A 553 -5.57 -22.66 -1.28
CA THR A 553 -5.73 -24.05 -0.83
C THR A 553 -6.44 -24.15 0.53
N GLN A 554 -7.27 -25.19 0.70
CA GLN A 554 -7.81 -25.57 2.00
C GLN A 554 -7.18 -26.88 2.53
N LYS A 555 -6.26 -27.46 1.76
CA LYS A 555 -5.42 -28.60 2.19
C LYS A 555 -4.36 -28.09 3.18
N TYR A 556 -4.37 -28.63 4.39
CA TYR A 556 -3.39 -28.26 5.42
C TYR A 556 -2.01 -28.85 5.11
N THR A 557 -1.02 -27.98 4.97
CA THR A 557 0.39 -28.35 4.77
C THR A 557 1.32 -27.79 5.86
N GLY A 558 0.79 -26.99 6.77
CA GLY A 558 1.56 -26.36 7.85
C GLY A 558 2.75 -25.55 7.31
N SER A 559 3.96 -25.87 7.73
CA SER A 559 5.21 -25.24 7.27
C SER A 559 5.91 -25.97 6.13
N ASP A 560 5.31 -27.04 5.60
CA ASP A 560 5.90 -27.85 4.53
C ASP A 560 5.66 -27.22 3.16
N VAL A 561 6.70 -26.53 2.64
CA VAL A 561 6.69 -25.83 1.35
C VAL A 561 6.61 -26.82 0.17
N GLU A 562 7.24 -27.99 0.28
CA GLU A 562 7.23 -29.00 -0.78
C GLU A 562 5.83 -29.62 -0.92
N ALA A 563 5.22 -30.03 0.19
CA ALA A 563 3.85 -30.53 0.20
C ALA A 563 2.84 -29.50 -0.31
N TRP A 564 3.03 -28.23 0.01
CA TRP A 564 2.22 -27.13 -0.50
C TRP A 564 2.38 -26.91 -2.02
N GLY A 565 3.56 -27.17 -2.56
CA GLY A 565 3.87 -27.10 -3.99
C GLY A 565 3.21 -28.22 -4.83
N GLN A 566 2.82 -29.34 -4.22
CA GLN A 566 2.25 -30.50 -4.92
C GLN A 566 0.86 -30.21 -5.49
N TYR A 567 0.46 -31.06 -6.46
CA TYR A 567 -0.86 -31.00 -7.11
C TYR A 567 -2.02 -31.02 -6.10
N ASP A 568 -2.93 -30.06 -6.23
CA ASP A 568 -4.09 -29.90 -5.35
C ASP A 568 -5.38 -29.67 -6.16
N ALA A 569 -6.15 -30.73 -6.33
CA ALA A 569 -7.42 -30.70 -7.07
C ALA A 569 -8.48 -29.74 -6.43
N GLY A 570 -8.46 -29.58 -5.10
CA GLY A 570 -9.35 -28.67 -4.39
C GLY A 570 -9.05 -27.21 -4.73
N ARG A 571 -7.76 -26.86 -4.69
CA ARG A 571 -7.28 -25.52 -5.09
C ARG A 571 -7.58 -25.22 -6.55
N ILE A 572 -7.35 -26.18 -7.44
CA ILE A 572 -7.68 -26.04 -8.86
C ILE A 572 -9.17 -25.77 -9.07
N ALA A 573 -10.03 -26.50 -8.37
CA ALA A 573 -11.48 -26.31 -8.46
C ALA A 573 -11.92 -24.91 -8.02
N LEU A 574 -11.33 -24.37 -6.93
CA LEU A 574 -11.59 -23.03 -6.42
C LEU A 574 -11.11 -21.95 -7.41
N LEU A 575 -9.91 -22.09 -7.96
CA LEU A 575 -9.37 -21.15 -8.95
C LEU A 575 -10.20 -21.13 -10.23
N LYS A 576 -10.61 -22.29 -10.73
CA LYS A 576 -11.51 -22.42 -11.89
C LYS A 576 -12.86 -21.76 -11.61
N ARG A 577 -13.41 -21.95 -10.41
CA ARG A 577 -14.66 -21.29 -9.99
C ARG A 577 -14.55 -19.77 -10.03
N TYR A 578 -13.45 -19.19 -9.51
CA TYR A 578 -13.25 -17.73 -9.56
C TYR A 578 -13.02 -17.22 -10.98
N ALA A 579 -12.28 -17.97 -11.80
CA ALA A 579 -12.14 -17.66 -13.21
C ALA A 579 -13.50 -17.66 -13.94
N ASP A 580 -14.36 -18.64 -13.68
CA ASP A 580 -15.73 -18.71 -14.23
C ASP A 580 -16.58 -17.52 -13.77
N LYS A 581 -16.46 -17.10 -12.49
CA LYS A 581 -17.15 -15.89 -12.00
C LYS A 581 -16.69 -14.65 -12.77
N ILE A 582 -15.37 -14.45 -12.95
CA ILE A 582 -14.80 -13.35 -13.73
C ILE A 582 -15.36 -13.36 -15.15
N TRP A 583 -15.29 -14.50 -15.83
CA TRP A 583 -15.75 -14.63 -17.21
C TRP A 583 -17.27 -14.59 -17.37
N SER A 584 -18.05 -14.79 -16.30
CA SER A 584 -19.49 -14.54 -16.29
C SER A 584 -19.84 -13.06 -16.33
N VAL A 585 -18.95 -12.21 -15.79
CA VAL A 585 -19.09 -10.75 -15.77
C VAL A 585 -18.51 -10.15 -17.06
N ASP A 586 -17.28 -10.51 -17.40
CA ASP A 586 -16.60 -10.11 -18.62
C ASP A 586 -15.90 -11.31 -19.28
N PRO A 587 -16.47 -11.87 -20.35
CA PRO A 587 -15.94 -13.08 -21.02
C PRO A 587 -14.50 -12.95 -21.54
N THR A 588 -13.99 -11.73 -21.67
CA THR A 588 -12.66 -11.43 -22.22
C THR A 588 -11.65 -11.00 -21.18
N ALA A 589 -12.04 -10.89 -19.91
CA ALA A 589 -11.18 -10.46 -18.82
C ALA A 589 -9.99 -11.40 -18.63
N TYR A 590 -8.83 -10.81 -18.31
CA TYR A 590 -7.64 -11.58 -17.99
C TYR A 590 -7.75 -12.21 -16.59
N VAL A 591 -7.29 -13.46 -16.51
CA VAL A 591 -7.07 -14.15 -15.22
C VAL A 591 -5.63 -14.58 -15.21
N ILE A 592 -4.82 -13.97 -14.36
CA ILE A 592 -3.39 -14.23 -14.21
C ILE A 592 -3.16 -14.70 -12.77
N LEU A 593 -2.37 -15.73 -12.57
CA LEU A 593 -2.08 -16.29 -11.26
C LEU A 593 -0.57 -16.22 -10.97
N GLU A 594 -0.23 -15.64 -9.83
CA GLU A 594 1.04 -15.96 -9.19
C GLU A 594 0.88 -17.31 -8.49
N HIS A 595 1.39 -18.39 -9.09
CA HIS A 595 1.04 -19.74 -8.63
C HIS A 595 2.23 -20.57 -8.16
N PHE A 596 3.21 -20.78 -9.02
CA PHE A 596 4.46 -21.51 -8.73
C PHE A 596 4.21 -22.88 -8.07
N ALA A 597 3.21 -23.62 -8.53
CA ALA A 597 2.92 -24.99 -8.13
C ALA A 597 3.56 -26.00 -9.08
N GLU A 598 3.30 -27.28 -8.86
CA GLU A 598 3.75 -28.36 -9.74
C GLU A 598 3.23 -28.15 -11.19
N ASN A 599 4.09 -28.46 -12.16
CA ASN A 599 3.85 -28.13 -13.57
C ASN A 599 2.55 -28.74 -14.15
N ASN A 600 2.13 -29.91 -13.70
CA ASN A 600 0.89 -30.55 -14.15
C ASN A 600 -0.35 -29.75 -13.68
N GLU A 601 -0.34 -29.17 -12.48
CA GLU A 601 -1.38 -28.28 -11.98
C GLU A 601 -1.45 -27.00 -12.80
N GLU A 602 -0.29 -26.36 -13.03
CA GLU A 602 -0.22 -25.14 -13.83
C GLU A 602 -0.66 -25.38 -15.29
N LYS A 603 -0.28 -26.51 -15.88
CA LYS A 603 -0.73 -26.94 -17.22
C LYS A 603 -2.26 -27.10 -17.28
N GLU A 604 -2.86 -27.71 -16.25
CA GLU A 604 -4.31 -27.88 -16.17
C GLU A 604 -5.03 -26.55 -16.11
N LEU A 605 -4.54 -25.63 -15.26
CA LEU A 605 -5.08 -24.26 -15.16
C LEU A 605 -4.92 -23.49 -16.46
N ALA A 606 -3.74 -23.55 -17.09
CA ALA A 606 -3.47 -22.88 -18.36
C ALA A 606 -4.38 -23.37 -19.51
N SER A 607 -4.77 -24.64 -19.45
CA SER A 607 -5.63 -25.27 -20.48
C SER A 607 -7.13 -25.05 -20.19
N TYR A 608 -7.50 -24.58 -19.00
CA TYR A 608 -8.90 -24.47 -18.59
C TYR A 608 -9.69 -23.51 -19.50
N ARG A 609 -10.67 -24.04 -20.24
CA ARG A 609 -11.52 -23.31 -21.22
C ARG A 609 -10.75 -22.55 -22.30
N ALA A 610 -9.49 -22.93 -22.56
CA ALA A 610 -8.65 -22.27 -23.55
C ALA A 610 -9.19 -22.41 -24.98
N ASN A 611 -9.89 -23.53 -25.29
CA ASN A 611 -10.60 -23.76 -26.55
C ASN A 611 -11.80 -22.82 -26.76
N GLU A 612 -12.28 -22.15 -25.70
CA GLU A 612 -13.32 -21.12 -25.77
C GLU A 612 -12.74 -19.71 -25.94
N GLY A 613 -11.44 -19.57 -26.21
CA GLY A 613 -10.74 -18.29 -26.23
C GLY A 613 -10.40 -17.74 -24.84
N LYS A 614 -10.78 -18.47 -23.78
CA LYS A 614 -10.44 -18.20 -22.39
C LYS A 614 -9.08 -18.81 -22.04
N GLY A 615 -8.83 -19.17 -20.82
CA GLY A 615 -7.59 -19.75 -20.33
C GLY A 615 -6.94 -18.88 -19.27
N ILE A 616 -6.50 -19.54 -18.19
CA ILE A 616 -5.83 -18.87 -17.08
C ILE A 616 -4.35 -18.68 -17.46
N MET A 617 -3.81 -17.49 -17.26
CA MET A 617 -2.38 -17.24 -17.42
C MET A 617 -1.64 -17.43 -16.10
N LEU A 618 -0.42 -17.93 -16.15
CA LEU A 618 0.43 -18.21 -15.00
C LEU A 618 1.72 -17.40 -15.11
N TRP A 619 2.23 -16.90 -14.00
CA TRP A 619 3.54 -16.28 -13.92
C TRP A 619 4.65 -17.30 -14.20
N GLY A 620 5.59 -16.90 -15.07
CA GLY A 620 6.77 -17.68 -15.47
C GLY A 620 8.05 -16.99 -15.00
N LYS A 621 8.50 -17.30 -13.78
CA LYS A 621 9.67 -16.69 -13.15
C LYS A 621 10.95 -17.11 -13.84
N GLY A 622 11.69 -16.16 -14.41
CA GLY A 622 12.99 -16.38 -15.04
C GLY A 622 14.14 -15.64 -14.34
N THR A 623 13.88 -15.02 -13.21
CA THR A 623 14.82 -14.06 -12.58
C THR A 623 16.16 -14.67 -12.24
N TYR A 624 16.20 -15.88 -11.66
CA TYR A 624 17.45 -16.50 -11.28
C TYR A 624 18.36 -16.76 -12.49
N GLU A 625 17.84 -17.39 -13.53
CA GLU A 625 18.61 -17.77 -14.73
C GLU A 625 19.02 -16.55 -15.56
N TYR A 626 18.16 -15.53 -15.63
CA TYR A 626 18.52 -14.26 -16.28
C TYR A 626 19.55 -13.47 -15.48
N ASN A 627 19.51 -13.48 -14.14
CA ASN A 627 20.56 -12.91 -13.30
C ASN A 627 21.90 -13.61 -13.58
N GLU A 628 21.95 -14.94 -13.53
CA GLU A 628 23.16 -15.70 -13.84
C GLU A 628 23.69 -15.39 -15.26
N ALA A 629 22.81 -15.40 -16.25
CA ALA A 629 23.15 -15.08 -17.63
C ALA A 629 23.72 -13.67 -17.78
N THR A 630 23.05 -12.65 -17.21
CA THR A 630 23.51 -11.26 -17.34
C THR A 630 24.77 -10.98 -16.56
N MET A 631 24.98 -11.61 -15.40
CA MET A 631 26.22 -11.53 -14.63
C MET A 631 27.41 -12.20 -15.34
N GLY A 632 27.20 -13.09 -16.31
CA GLY A 632 28.26 -13.86 -16.97
C GLY A 632 28.62 -15.18 -16.29
N TRP A 633 27.71 -15.73 -15.47
CA TRP A 633 27.82 -17.04 -14.86
C TRP A 633 26.96 -18.03 -15.66
N THR A 634 27.59 -18.88 -16.48
CA THR A 634 26.85 -19.63 -17.51
C THR A 634 26.28 -20.98 -17.03
N THR A 635 26.71 -21.49 -15.88
CA THR A 635 26.32 -22.83 -15.39
C THR A 635 24.81 -22.95 -15.13
N ASN A 636 24.20 -21.93 -14.51
CA ASN A 636 22.79 -21.94 -14.11
C ASN A 636 21.97 -20.90 -14.90
N SER A 637 22.37 -20.62 -16.14
CA SER A 637 21.81 -19.55 -16.95
C SER A 637 20.82 -20.02 -18.02
N ASN A 638 20.25 -21.22 -17.88
CA ASN A 638 19.29 -21.77 -18.84
C ASN A 638 17.87 -21.31 -18.53
N PHE A 639 17.39 -20.32 -19.24
CA PHE A 639 16.05 -19.72 -19.07
C PHE A 639 14.96 -20.34 -19.96
N SER A 640 15.13 -21.56 -20.46
CA SER A 640 14.16 -22.23 -21.35
C SER A 640 12.79 -22.46 -20.70
N HIS A 641 12.73 -22.52 -19.38
CA HIS A 641 11.48 -22.77 -18.63
C HIS A 641 10.45 -21.61 -18.72
N ILE A 642 10.83 -20.40 -19.18
CA ILE A 642 9.86 -19.34 -19.47
C ILE A 642 9.16 -19.55 -20.82
N TYR A 643 9.52 -20.57 -21.59
CA TYR A 643 8.84 -20.96 -22.82
C TYR A 643 7.79 -22.03 -22.51
N TYR A 644 6.53 -21.74 -22.75
CA TYR A 644 5.39 -22.59 -22.39
C TYR A 644 5.51 -24.02 -22.96
N ALA A 645 5.98 -24.18 -24.20
CA ALA A 645 6.11 -25.50 -24.82
C ALA A 645 7.25 -26.34 -24.19
N ASN A 646 8.30 -25.70 -23.65
CA ASN A 646 9.34 -26.43 -22.87
C ASN A 646 8.75 -27.06 -21.60
N ARG A 647 7.65 -26.50 -21.07
CA ARG A 647 6.90 -27.04 -19.93
C ARG A 647 5.84 -28.07 -20.37
N GLY A 648 5.75 -28.37 -21.65
CA GLY A 648 4.76 -29.29 -22.23
C GLY A 648 3.33 -28.73 -22.27
N TRP A 649 3.18 -27.39 -22.29
CA TRP A 649 1.88 -26.74 -22.37
C TRP A 649 1.47 -26.54 -23.83
N ASP A 650 0.16 -26.60 -24.08
CA ASP A 650 -0.41 -26.48 -25.43
C ASP A 650 -0.74 -25.02 -25.79
N TYR A 651 -0.93 -24.16 -24.75
CA TYR A 651 -1.34 -22.76 -24.90
C TYR A 651 -0.27 -21.80 -24.39
N ARG A 652 -0.20 -20.59 -24.99
CA ARG A 652 0.79 -19.54 -24.68
C ARG A 652 0.36 -18.71 -23.46
N HIS A 653 0.02 -19.37 -22.37
CA HIS A 653 -0.52 -18.74 -21.17
C HIS A 653 0.53 -18.57 -20.04
N LEU A 654 1.81 -18.66 -20.37
CA LEU A 654 2.91 -18.42 -19.45
C LEU A 654 3.40 -16.99 -19.60
N VAL A 655 3.15 -16.14 -18.59
CA VAL A 655 3.63 -14.75 -18.52
C VAL A 655 5.07 -14.76 -18.01
N GLY A 656 6.03 -14.74 -18.92
CA GLY A 656 7.45 -14.75 -18.56
C GLY A 656 7.91 -13.39 -18.04
N PHE A 657 8.78 -13.38 -17.03
CA PHE A 657 9.44 -12.18 -16.53
C PHE A 657 10.89 -12.43 -16.09
N MET A 658 11.72 -11.38 -16.20
CA MET A 658 13.10 -11.36 -15.71
C MET A 658 13.19 -10.72 -14.33
N GLU A 659 12.31 -9.78 -14.03
CA GLU A 659 12.22 -9.02 -12.79
C GLU A 659 10.76 -8.82 -12.42
N SER A 660 10.45 -8.74 -11.11
CA SER A 660 9.16 -8.33 -10.57
C SER A 660 9.37 -7.51 -9.29
N HIS A 661 8.28 -7.06 -8.66
CA HIS A 661 8.38 -6.38 -7.37
C HIS A 661 9.11 -7.22 -6.30
N ASP A 662 8.94 -8.54 -6.33
CA ASP A 662 9.42 -9.50 -5.33
C ASP A 662 10.85 -10.04 -5.61
N GLU A 663 11.43 -9.71 -6.76
CA GLU A 663 12.68 -10.27 -7.21
C GLU A 663 13.83 -9.26 -7.23
N GLU A 664 15.08 -9.76 -7.11
CA GLU A 664 16.25 -8.90 -7.19
C GLU A 664 16.49 -8.39 -8.62
N ARG A 665 16.99 -7.16 -8.75
CA ARG A 665 17.18 -6.44 -10.01
C ARG A 665 18.40 -6.95 -10.77
N LEU A 666 18.25 -7.18 -12.09
CA LEU A 666 19.34 -7.65 -12.95
C LEU A 666 20.55 -6.70 -12.92
N MET A 667 20.27 -5.41 -13.08
CA MET A 667 21.34 -4.40 -13.09
C MET A 667 22.09 -4.33 -11.75
N TYR A 668 21.38 -4.40 -10.63
CA TYR A 668 22.01 -4.47 -9.31
C TYR A 668 22.91 -5.71 -9.18
N LYS A 669 22.44 -6.88 -9.60
CA LYS A 669 23.20 -8.13 -9.59
C LYS A 669 24.44 -8.01 -10.47
N ASN A 670 24.32 -7.47 -11.68
CA ASN A 670 25.43 -7.26 -12.61
C ASN A 670 26.53 -6.38 -11.99
N LEU A 671 26.16 -5.25 -11.42
CA LEU A 671 27.12 -4.31 -10.80
C LEU A 671 27.77 -4.91 -9.53
N LYS A 672 27.07 -5.73 -8.77
CA LYS A 672 27.53 -6.25 -7.49
C LYS A 672 28.37 -7.51 -7.64
N TRP A 673 27.89 -8.47 -8.46
CA TRP A 673 28.46 -9.83 -8.57
C TRP A 673 28.81 -10.25 -10.01
N GLY A 674 28.79 -9.32 -10.95
CA GLY A 674 29.16 -9.58 -12.35
C GLY A 674 30.57 -10.17 -12.48
N ASN A 675 30.68 -11.09 -13.42
CA ASN A 675 31.97 -11.76 -13.78
C ASN A 675 32.87 -10.84 -14.60
N SER A 676 34.13 -11.19 -14.73
CA SER A 676 35.09 -10.40 -15.49
C SER A 676 36.16 -11.27 -16.15
N ASN A 677 36.78 -10.73 -17.20
CA ASN A 677 37.95 -11.31 -17.86
C ASN A 677 39.01 -10.21 -18.01
N ALA A 678 39.93 -10.17 -17.08
CA ALA A 678 40.98 -9.15 -17.02
C ALA A 678 41.94 -9.21 -18.24
N SER A 679 42.12 -10.37 -18.88
CA SER A 679 43.03 -10.52 -20.02
C SER A 679 42.57 -9.74 -21.27
N ILE A 680 41.30 -9.40 -21.37
CA ILE A 680 40.74 -8.60 -22.45
C ILE A 680 40.05 -7.32 -21.96
N GLY A 681 40.19 -6.98 -20.67
CA GLY A 681 39.62 -5.77 -20.08
C GLY A 681 38.08 -5.80 -19.98
N TYR A 682 37.45 -6.99 -20.05
CA TYR A 682 36.00 -7.12 -19.97
C TYR A 682 35.53 -7.26 -18.53
N ASN A 683 34.62 -6.40 -18.08
CA ASN A 683 34.12 -6.43 -16.71
C ASN A 683 32.61 -6.11 -16.67
N VAL A 684 31.80 -7.09 -16.25
CA VAL A 684 30.34 -6.93 -16.14
C VAL A 684 29.95 -5.92 -15.07
N LYS A 685 30.80 -5.65 -14.07
CA LYS A 685 30.55 -4.62 -13.04
C LYS A 685 30.66 -3.20 -13.56
N ASP A 686 31.19 -3.00 -14.76
CA ASP A 686 31.12 -1.70 -15.44
C ASP A 686 29.70 -1.42 -15.92
N THR A 687 29.19 -0.20 -15.67
CA THR A 687 27.81 0.18 -15.99
C THR A 687 27.49 0.02 -17.48
N ALA A 688 28.39 0.39 -18.38
CA ALA A 688 28.15 0.28 -19.83
C ALA A 688 28.07 -1.20 -20.24
N THR A 689 28.96 -2.04 -19.73
CA THR A 689 28.98 -3.49 -19.95
C THR A 689 27.75 -4.15 -19.37
N ALA A 690 27.36 -3.79 -18.14
CA ALA A 690 26.14 -4.31 -17.50
C ALA A 690 24.88 -4.00 -18.31
N LEU A 691 24.72 -2.76 -18.78
CA LEU A 691 23.61 -2.35 -19.64
C LEU A 691 23.62 -3.08 -21.00
N GLN A 692 24.82 -3.33 -21.57
CA GLN A 692 24.94 -4.11 -22.80
C GLN A 692 24.44 -5.54 -22.59
N ARG A 693 24.71 -6.15 -21.45
CA ARG A 693 24.23 -7.49 -21.12
C ARG A 693 22.73 -7.54 -20.90
N MET A 694 22.14 -6.46 -20.37
CA MET A 694 20.68 -6.34 -20.27
C MET A 694 20.03 -6.25 -21.67
N LYS A 695 20.65 -5.52 -22.63
CA LYS A 695 20.16 -5.51 -24.02
C LYS A 695 20.22 -6.89 -24.65
N LEU A 696 21.33 -7.64 -24.42
CA LEU A 696 21.45 -9.02 -24.89
C LEU A 696 20.34 -9.91 -24.31
N ALA A 697 20.09 -9.86 -23.01
CA ALA A 697 19.04 -10.61 -22.34
C ALA A 697 17.64 -10.25 -22.90
N SER A 698 17.38 -8.96 -23.08
CA SER A 698 16.11 -8.46 -23.65
C SER A 698 15.83 -9.01 -25.05
N ALA A 699 16.87 -9.15 -25.91
CA ALA A 699 16.73 -9.70 -27.24
C ALA A 699 16.20 -11.15 -27.22
N PHE A 700 16.68 -11.99 -26.31
CA PHE A 700 16.14 -13.33 -26.11
C PHE A 700 14.77 -13.31 -25.43
N PHE A 701 14.60 -12.50 -24.40
CA PHE A 701 13.37 -12.47 -23.60
C PHE A 701 12.13 -12.12 -24.44
N TYR A 702 12.18 -11.02 -25.20
CA TYR A 702 11.03 -10.57 -26.00
C TYR A 702 10.79 -11.45 -27.24
N THR A 703 11.74 -12.25 -27.69
CA THR A 703 11.58 -13.13 -28.86
C THR A 703 11.08 -14.52 -28.54
N ILE A 704 11.14 -14.96 -27.29
CA ILE A 704 10.47 -16.18 -26.82
C ILE A 704 8.95 -15.99 -26.90
N PRO A 705 8.18 -16.92 -27.51
CA PRO A 705 6.72 -16.82 -27.61
C PRO A 705 6.00 -16.73 -26.24
N GLY A 706 4.84 -16.06 -26.24
CA GLY A 706 4.00 -15.85 -25.06
C GLY A 706 4.09 -14.45 -24.46
N PRO A 707 3.14 -14.08 -23.57
CA PRO A 707 3.10 -12.78 -22.90
C PRO A 707 4.35 -12.53 -22.05
N LYS A 708 4.68 -11.26 -21.85
CA LYS A 708 5.84 -10.83 -21.09
C LYS A 708 5.45 -9.78 -20.06
N MET A 709 6.12 -9.78 -18.94
CA MET A 709 6.03 -8.74 -17.92
C MET A 709 7.40 -8.15 -17.63
N LEU A 710 7.46 -6.84 -17.42
CA LEU A 710 8.65 -6.13 -16.97
C LEU A 710 8.31 -5.28 -15.74
N TRP A 711 9.24 -5.23 -14.80
CA TRP A 711 9.16 -4.39 -13.62
C TRP A 711 9.55 -2.95 -13.95
N GLN A 712 8.92 -1.99 -13.27
CA GLN A 712 9.16 -0.55 -13.44
C GLN A 712 10.65 -0.20 -13.43
N PHE A 713 11.08 0.66 -14.37
CA PHE A 713 12.46 1.09 -14.63
C PHE A 713 13.44 -0.03 -15.04
N GLY A 714 13.01 -1.30 -15.18
CA GLY A 714 13.86 -2.39 -15.69
C GLY A 714 14.38 -2.08 -17.10
N GLU A 715 13.59 -1.40 -17.92
CA GLU A 715 13.94 -0.92 -19.25
C GLU A 715 15.01 0.21 -19.25
N LEU A 716 15.30 0.76 -18.07
CA LEU A 716 16.36 1.73 -17.84
C LEU A 716 17.53 1.13 -17.04
N GLY A 717 17.48 -0.16 -16.72
CA GLY A 717 18.48 -0.82 -15.89
C GLY A 717 18.47 -0.30 -14.44
N TYR A 718 17.35 -0.48 -13.76
CA TYR A 718 17.19 -0.09 -12.36
C TYR A 718 18.17 -0.87 -11.46
N ASP A 719 19.03 -0.17 -10.70
CA ASP A 719 20.16 -0.74 -9.98
C ASP A 719 20.11 -0.65 -8.46
N TYR A 720 18.94 -0.36 -7.89
CA TYR A 720 18.72 -0.46 -6.45
C TYR A 720 18.19 -1.85 -6.09
N SER A 721 18.82 -2.46 -5.07
CA SER A 721 18.39 -3.77 -4.54
C SER A 721 16.97 -3.73 -4.01
N ILE A 722 16.28 -4.85 -4.08
CA ILE A 722 15.00 -5.04 -3.39
C ILE A 722 15.13 -4.82 -1.88
N GLU A 723 16.30 -5.08 -1.29
CA GLU A 723 16.58 -4.86 0.13
C GLU A 723 16.97 -3.40 0.48
N TYR A 724 17.06 -2.50 -0.52
CA TYR A 724 17.31 -1.09 -0.24
C TYR A 724 16.19 -0.50 0.63
N ASN A 725 16.56 0.12 1.76
CA ASN A 725 15.62 0.64 2.77
C ASN A 725 14.66 -0.44 3.34
N GLY A 726 15.12 -1.70 3.38
CA GLY A 726 14.30 -2.88 3.71
C GLY A 726 13.45 -3.35 2.53
N ARG A 727 13.05 -4.64 2.53
CA ARG A 727 12.37 -5.29 1.40
C ARG A 727 11.12 -4.53 0.93
N THR A 728 10.23 -4.18 1.84
CA THR A 728 8.99 -3.44 1.54
C THR A 728 9.12 -1.92 1.65
N GLY A 729 10.31 -1.40 2.01
CA GLY A 729 10.57 0.03 2.13
C GLY A 729 10.54 0.78 0.79
N GLU A 730 10.41 2.10 0.86
CA GLU A 730 10.36 2.97 -0.32
C GLU A 730 11.65 2.88 -1.14
N LYS A 731 11.53 2.74 -2.46
CA LYS A 731 12.65 2.69 -3.40
C LYS A 731 12.79 4.02 -4.14
N PRO A 732 14.02 4.45 -4.48
CA PRO A 732 14.22 5.70 -5.20
C PRO A 732 13.54 5.74 -6.56
N ILE A 733 12.81 6.82 -6.84
CA ILE A 733 12.20 7.11 -8.13
C ILE A 733 13.30 7.64 -9.06
N ARG A 734 13.53 7.01 -10.22
CA ARG A 734 14.68 7.27 -11.06
C ARG A 734 14.36 7.69 -12.50
N TRP A 735 13.48 8.70 -12.63
CA TRP A 735 13.20 9.32 -13.94
C TRP A 735 14.43 9.98 -14.58
N ASP A 736 15.43 10.36 -13.79
CA ASP A 736 16.73 10.87 -14.24
C ASP A 736 17.47 9.83 -15.10
N TYR A 737 17.26 8.54 -14.92
CA TYR A 737 17.87 7.48 -15.75
C TYR A 737 17.50 7.61 -17.24
N TYR A 738 16.35 8.15 -17.56
CA TYR A 738 15.95 8.41 -18.96
C TYR A 738 16.79 9.52 -19.62
N GLN A 739 17.54 10.31 -18.87
CA GLN A 739 18.48 11.31 -19.37
C GLN A 739 19.88 10.73 -19.62
N ASP A 740 20.28 9.63 -18.98
CA ASP A 740 21.56 8.95 -19.27
C ASP A 740 21.48 8.28 -20.66
N ALA A 741 22.37 8.66 -21.58
CA ALA A 741 22.37 8.18 -22.95
C ALA A 741 22.48 6.65 -23.05
N ARG A 742 23.24 6.00 -22.15
CA ARG A 742 23.46 4.54 -22.13
C ARG A 742 22.19 3.81 -21.70
N ARG A 743 21.49 4.31 -20.68
CA ARG A 743 20.22 3.78 -20.17
C ARG A 743 19.08 4.03 -21.16
N LYS A 744 19.03 5.21 -21.76
CA LYS A 744 18.09 5.55 -22.83
C LYS A 744 18.28 4.65 -24.06
N ARG A 745 19.50 4.20 -24.34
CA ARG A 745 19.79 3.21 -25.39
C ARG A 745 19.15 1.84 -25.05
N LEU A 746 19.20 1.40 -23.76
CA LEU A 746 18.50 0.18 -23.32
C LEU A 746 16.99 0.32 -23.52
N PHE A 747 16.40 1.46 -23.13
CA PHE A 747 14.99 1.77 -23.38
C PHE A 747 14.62 1.62 -24.86
N LYS A 748 15.43 2.20 -25.76
CA LYS A 748 15.18 2.16 -27.22
C LYS A 748 15.28 0.75 -27.79
N VAL A 749 16.25 -0.05 -27.34
CA VAL A 749 16.35 -1.48 -27.72
C VAL A 749 15.13 -2.26 -27.23
N THR A 750 14.74 -2.07 -25.96
CA THR A 750 13.56 -2.70 -25.39
C THR A 750 12.29 -2.31 -26.14
N SER A 751 12.09 -1.01 -26.41
CA SER A 751 10.95 -0.52 -27.19
C SER A 751 10.91 -1.13 -28.60
N ASN A 752 12.06 -1.20 -29.30
CA ASN A 752 12.14 -1.80 -30.61
C ASN A 752 11.76 -3.29 -30.59
N LEU A 753 12.30 -4.06 -29.63
CA LEU A 753 11.98 -5.48 -29.46
C LEU A 753 10.48 -5.71 -29.16
N ILE A 754 9.88 -4.85 -28.34
CA ILE A 754 8.44 -4.87 -28.06
C ILE A 754 7.64 -4.60 -29.35
N GLN A 755 8.05 -3.62 -30.16
CA GLN A 755 7.38 -3.31 -31.42
C GLN A 755 7.51 -4.50 -32.42
N LEU A 756 8.69 -5.12 -32.51
CA LEU A 756 8.86 -6.32 -33.32
C LEU A 756 7.93 -7.45 -32.85
N LYS A 757 7.86 -7.71 -31.54
CA LYS A 757 6.97 -8.73 -30.98
C LYS A 757 5.50 -8.43 -31.28
N LYS A 758 5.07 -7.18 -31.24
CA LYS A 758 3.68 -6.79 -31.54
C LYS A 758 3.37 -6.93 -33.05
N ASN A 759 4.32 -6.57 -33.92
CA ASN A 759 4.10 -6.45 -35.34
C ASN A 759 4.30 -7.76 -36.13
N TYR A 760 5.15 -8.68 -35.62
CA TYR A 760 5.51 -9.90 -36.33
C TYR A 760 5.07 -11.14 -35.57
N ASN A 761 4.30 -12.00 -36.29
CA ASN A 761 3.74 -13.19 -35.67
C ASN A 761 4.81 -14.26 -35.33
N VAL A 762 5.96 -14.21 -35.99
CA VAL A 762 7.09 -15.11 -35.75
C VAL A 762 7.57 -15.09 -34.28
N PHE A 763 7.37 -13.96 -33.56
CA PHE A 763 7.72 -13.83 -32.14
C PHE A 763 6.59 -14.23 -31.17
N ASN A 764 5.39 -14.53 -31.69
CA ASN A 764 4.23 -14.93 -30.88
C ASN A 764 3.79 -16.36 -31.20
N ALA A 765 3.68 -16.71 -32.49
CA ALA A 765 3.17 -17.99 -32.96
C ALA A 765 3.99 -18.50 -34.15
N PRO A 766 5.29 -18.81 -33.99
CA PRO A 766 6.11 -19.36 -35.05
C PRO A 766 5.62 -20.76 -35.45
N PHE A 767 5.84 -21.16 -36.68
CA PHE A 767 5.64 -22.53 -37.12
C PHE A 767 6.76 -23.44 -36.63
N SER A 768 7.97 -22.90 -36.51
CA SER A 768 9.11 -23.59 -35.96
C SER A 768 9.80 -22.67 -34.96
N PHE A 769 10.10 -23.20 -33.76
CA PHE A 769 10.88 -22.55 -32.73
C PHE A 769 11.90 -23.55 -32.21
N GLN A 770 13.18 -23.27 -32.46
CA GLN A 770 14.32 -24.08 -32.02
C GLN A 770 15.24 -23.20 -31.18
N TYR A 771 15.88 -23.75 -30.17
CA TYR A 771 16.75 -22.99 -29.31
C TYR A 771 17.73 -23.89 -28.55
N ASP A 772 18.82 -23.29 -28.10
CA ASP A 772 19.69 -23.86 -27.09
C ASP A 772 20.11 -22.73 -26.12
N PHE A 773 19.64 -22.81 -24.90
CA PHE A 773 19.95 -21.87 -23.83
C PHE A 773 20.87 -22.48 -22.75
N GLY A 774 21.32 -23.72 -22.97
CA GLY A 774 22.17 -24.45 -22.02
C GLY A 774 23.65 -24.09 -22.08
N TYR A 775 24.12 -23.53 -23.22
CA TYR A 775 25.52 -23.20 -23.45
C TYR A 775 25.83 -21.72 -23.23
N PRO A 776 27.13 -21.33 -23.07
CA PRO A 776 27.55 -19.93 -22.97
C PRO A 776 27.10 -19.05 -24.13
N VAL A 777 27.28 -19.54 -25.38
CA VAL A 777 26.69 -18.93 -26.57
C VAL A 777 25.32 -19.53 -26.77
N LYS A 778 24.31 -18.75 -26.42
CA LYS A 778 22.91 -19.14 -26.58
C LYS A 778 22.41 -18.76 -27.96
N TRP A 779 21.45 -19.54 -28.46
CA TRP A 779 20.82 -19.23 -29.73
C TRP A 779 19.35 -19.64 -29.76
N LEU A 780 18.59 -18.99 -30.62
CA LEU A 780 17.25 -19.39 -31.00
C LEU A 780 16.98 -19.14 -32.49
N LYS A 781 16.17 -20.00 -33.09
CA LYS A 781 15.61 -19.83 -34.43
C LYS A 781 14.10 -19.83 -34.35
N ALA A 782 13.47 -18.90 -35.04
CA ALA A 782 12.02 -18.86 -35.21
C ALA A 782 11.67 -18.65 -36.69
N SER A 783 10.60 -19.27 -37.17
CA SER A 783 10.14 -19.05 -38.52
C SER A 783 8.62 -19.07 -38.63
N ASP A 784 8.08 -18.24 -39.50
CA ASP A 784 6.72 -18.28 -39.96
C ASP A 784 6.69 -18.19 -41.53
N ASN A 785 5.50 -18.03 -42.12
CA ASN A 785 5.38 -17.89 -43.59
C ASN A 785 6.03 -16.61 -44.15
N THR A 786 6.42 -15.68 -43.31
CA THR A 786 6.84 -14.33 -43.72
C THR A 786 8.31 -14.06 -43.50
N VAL A 787 8.89 -14.62 -42.43
CA VAL A 787 10.27 -14.34 -42.03
C VAL A 787 10.88 -15.49 -41.23
N LYS A 788 12.19 -15.68 -41.42
CA LYS A 788 13.02 -16.51 -40.54
C LYS A 788 13.92 -15.61 -39.70
N VAL A 789 14.10 -15.99 -38.45
CA VAL A 789 14.89 -15.27 -37.45
C VAL A 789 15.92 -16.20 -36.86
N TYR A 790 17.15 -15.73 -36.70
CA TYR A 790 18.22 -16.45 -36.00
C TYR A 790 18.96 -15.50 -35.05
N ILE A 791 18.81 -15.71 -33.78
CA ILE A 791 19.44 -14.89 -32.73
C ILE A 791 20.55 -15.71 -32.08
N ILE A 792 21.72 -15.10 -31.91
CA ILE A 792 22.91 -15.70 -31.32
C ILE A 792 23.49 -14.69 -30.33
N GLY A 793 23.81 -15.12 -29.10
CA GLY A 793 24.34 -14.22 -28.08
C GLY A 793 25.31 -14.91 -27.12
N ASN A 794 26.41 -14.22 -26.79
CA ASN A 794 27.41 -14.73 -25.88
C ASN A 794 27.19 -14.20 -24.45
N PHE A 795 26.75 -15.07 -23.57
CA PHE A 795 26.51 -14.77 -22.14
C PHE A 795 27.73 -15.07 -21.25
N ASP A 796 28.86 -15.48 -21.81
CA ASP A 796 30.12 -15.63 -21.08
C ASP A 796 30.97 -14.35 -21.10
N VAL A 797 32.10 -14.36 -20.44
CA VAL A 797 33.12 -13.31 -20.42
C VAL A 797 34.36 -13.64 -21.30
N ILE A 798 34.29 -14.72 -22.09
CA ILE A 798 35.26 -15.10 -23.11
C ILE A 798 34.65 -15.16 -24.49
N SER A 799 35.47 -15.08 -25.53
CA SER A 799 35.05 -15.16 -26.94
C SER A 799 34.95 -16.63 -27.40
N TYR A 800 34.03 -16.91 -28.27
CA TYR A 800 33.80 -18.23 -28.89
C TYR A 800 33.75 -18.14 -30.41
N THR A 801 34.24 -19.18 -31.09
CA THR A 801 33.91 -19.41 -32.50
C THR A 801 32.62 -20.24 -32.55
N PHE A 802 31.55 -19.65 -33.03
CA PHE A 802 30.25 -20.31 -33.12
C PHE A 802 29.95 -20.73 -34.56
N ASN A 803 29.55 -21.98 -34.76
CA ASN A 803 29.16 -22.56 -36.04
C ASN A 803 27.65 -22.30 -36.28
N ALA A 804 27.32 -21.26 -37.01
CA ALA A 804 25.92 -20.87 -37.25
C ALA A 804 25.38 -21.61 -38.49
N TYR A 805 24.38 -22.46 -38.32
CA TYR A 805 23.67 -23.16 -39.45
C TYR A 805 22.42 -22.36 -39.80
N PHE A 806 22.42 -21.78 -41.00
CA PHE A 806 21.26 -21.03 -41.55
C PHE A 806 20.29 -21.94 -42.29
N ASP A 807 18.98 -21.63 -42.22
CA ASP A 807 17.93 -22.48 -42.80
C ASP A 807 17.56 -22.13 -44.24
N GLN A 808 18.25 -21.17 -44.84
CA GLN A 808 18.12 -20.80 -46.26
C GLN A 808 19.34 -20.04 -46.77
N THR A 809 19.60 -20.14 -48.04
CA THR A 809 20.58 -19.31 -48.74
C THR A 809 20.04 -17.90 -49.04
N GLY A 810 20.94 -16.94 -49.29
CA GLY A 810 20.57 -15.55 -49.59
C GLY A 810 20.97 -14.60 -48.47
N TRP A 811 20.46 -13.37 -48.53
CA TRP A 811 20.79 -12.32 -47.60
C TRP A 811 20.10 -12.53 -46.25
N TRP A 812 20.89 -12.38 -45.19
CA TRP A 812 20.44 -12.28 -43.77
C TRP A 812 20.84 -10.94 -43.19
N TYR A 813 19.88 -10.20 -42.68
CA TYR A 813 20.02 -8.86 -42.17
C TYR A 813 20.17 -8.89 -40.65
N ASN A 814 21.29 -8.34 -40.14
CA ASN A 814 21.51 -8.21 -38.69
C ASN A 814 20.78 -6.94 -38.20
N HIS A 815 19.68 -7.11 -37.53
CA HIS A 815 18.72 -6.04 -37.20
C HIS A 815 19.34 -4.90 -36.41
N PHE A 816 20.10 -5.23 -35.35
CA PHE A 816 20.71 -4.22 -34.46
C PHE A 816 22.12 -3.74 -34.87
N ALA A 817 22.74 -4.32 -35.86
CA ALA A 817 23.98 -3.85 -36.42
C ALA A 817 23.78 -3.09 -37.73
N LEU A 818 22.58 -3.21 -38.33
CA LEU A 818 22.21 -2.66 -39.65
C LEU A 818 23.15 -3.11 -40.78
N ASP A 819 23.80 -4.26 -40.60
CA ASP A 819 24.62 -4.93 -41.63
C ASP A 819 23.92 -6.17 -42.14
N SER A 820 24.55 -6.91 -43.02
CA SER A 820 24.01 -8.16 -43.59
C SER A 820 25.10 -9.09 -44.02
N ILE A 821 24.78 -10.36 -44.02
CA ILE A 821 25.64 -11.43 -44.54
C ILE A 821 24.93 -12.18 -45.64
N TYR A 822 25.67 -12.72 -46.57
CA TYR A 822 25.15 -13.57 -47.62
C TYR A 822 25.50 -15.03 -47.32
N ILE A 823 24.50 -15.88 -47.27
CA ILE A 823 24.66 -17.33 -47.05
C ILE A 823 24.50 -18.02 -48.42
N ASP A 824 25.56 -18.62 -48.87
CA ASP A 824 25.62 -19.33 -50.15
C ASP A 824 25.32 -20.83 -50.02
N ASN A 825 25.52 -21.38 -48.81
CA ASN A 825 25.38 -22.81 -48.54
C ASN A 825 24.76 -23.01 -47.15
N THR A 826 23.76 -23.88 -47.07
CA THR A 826 23.08 -24.26 -45.79
C THR A 826 23.61 -25.58 -45.20
N SER A 827 24.39 -26.32 -45.97
CA SER A 827 24.97 -27.62 -45.53
C SER A 827 26.24 -27.46 -44.69
N SER A 828 26.88 -26.30 -44.71
CA SER A 828 28.07 -25.95 -43.95
C SER A 828 27.75 -24.82 -43.01
N PRO A 829 28.35 -24.80 -41.79
CA PRO A 829 28.12 -23.67 -40.88
C PRO A 829 28.84 -22.39 -41.34
N TYR A 830 28.19 -21.26 -41.15
CA TYR A 830 28.84 -19.96 -41.21
C TYR A 830 29.53 -19.69 -39.85
N GLN A 831 30.85 -19.54 -39.85
CA GLN A 831 31.62 -19.32 -38.63
C GLN A 831 31.54 -17.87 -38.16
N ILE A 832 31.14 -17.64 -36.94
CA ILE A 832 31.02 -16.32 -36.32
C ILE A 832 31.89 -16.27 -35.05
N GLN A 833 32.78 -15.29 -34.96
CA GLN A 833 33.44 -14.97 -33.68
C GLN A 833 32.48 -14.16 -32.82
N VAL A 834 32.01 -14.72 -31.70
CA VAL A 834 31.06 -14.10 -30.80
C VAL A 834 31.80 -13.64 -29.55
N LYS A 835 32.06 -12.33 -29.44
CA LYS A 835 32.74 -11.74 -28.28
C LYS A 835 31.84 -11.71 -27.04
N PRO A 836 32.39 -11.50 -25.82
CA PRO A 836 31.61 -11.36 -24.60
C PRO A 836 30.50 -10.28 -24.72
N GLY A 837 29.27 -10.64 -24.38
CA GLY A 837 28.11 -9.72 -24.44
C GLY A 837 27.62 -9.39 -25.85
N GLU A 838 28.17 -9.98 -26.91
CA GLU A 838 27.83 -9.71 -28.29
C GLU A 838 26.53 -10.41 -28.69
N LEU A 839 25.73 -9.71 -29.49
CA LEU A 839 24.42 -10.12 -30.01
C LEU A 839 24.43 -10.06 -31.55
N TYR A 840 24.00 -11.13 -32.19
CA TYR A 840 23.61 -11.18 -33.60
C TYR A 840 22.11 -11.46 -33.69
N PHE A 841 21.38 -10.59 -34.40
CA PHE A 841 19.94 -10.71 -34.58
C PHE A 841 19.64 -10.79 -36.08
N PHE A 842 19.84 -11.95 -36.65
CA PHE A 842 19.66 -12.18 -38.11
C PHE A 842 18.21 -12.44 -38.47
N THR A 843 17.76 -11.80 -39.57
CA THR A 843 16.44 -12.01 -40.16
C THR A 843 16.55 -12.16 -41.67
N SER A 844 15.72 -13.04 -42.26
CA SER A 844 15.75 -13.32 -43.71
C SER A 844 15.22 -12.16 -44.55
N LYS A 845 14.66 -11.13 -43.92
CA LYS A 845 14.27 -9.86 -44.56
C LYS A 845 14.37 -8.74 -43.51
N LYS A 846 14.53 -7.50 -43.94
CA LYS A 846 14.54 -6.35 -43.01
C LYS A 846 13.22 -6.24 -42.28
N LEU A 847 13.27 -6.12 -40.94
CA LEU A 847 12.10 -5.90 -40.07
C LEU A 847 11.93 -4.40 -39.79
N TYR A 848 10.71 -3.97 -39.51
CA TYR A 848 10.37 -2.59 -39.19
C TYR A 848 9.53 -2.54 -37.87
N PRO A 849 9.70 -1.53 -37.04
CA PRO A 849 10.65 -0.41 -37.22
C PRO A 849 12.11 -0.87 -37.16
N GLN A 850 12.96 -0.21 -37.95
CA GLN A 850 14.41 -0.35 -37.78
C GLN A 850 14.80 0.30 -36.43
N PRO A 851 15.85 -0.18 -35.75
CA PRO A 851 16.33 0.45 -34.54
C PRO A 851 16.78 1.88 -34.80
N GLU A 852 16.58 2.77 -33.86
CA GLU A 852 17.10 4.13 -33.94
C GLU A 852 18.65 4.10 -33.98
N PRO A 853 19.34 5.06 -34.64
CA PRO A 853 20.78 5.03 -34.84
C PRO A 853 21.59 4.84 -33.55
N ASP A 854 21.14 5.42 -32.42
CA ASP A 854 21.75 5.28 -31.10
C ASP A 854 21.34 4.01 -30.35
N ALA A 855 20.42 3.20 -30.88
CA ALA A 855 20.10 1.86 -30.39
C ALA A 855 20.91 0.75 -31.08
N ILE A 856 21.79 1.10 -32.05
CA ILE A 856 22.59 0.13 -32.78
C ILE A 856 23.65 -0.50 -31.85
N LEU A 857 23.71 -1.82 -31.83
CA LEU A 857 24.58 -2.62 -30.96
C LEU A 857 25.96 -2.89 -31.59
N ASN A 858 26.65 -1.88 -32.16
CA ASN A 858 28.00 -2.09 -32.69
C ASN A 858 29.05 -1.95 -31.59
N ILE A 859 29.75 -3.04 -31.34
CA ILE A 859 30.97 -3.10 -30.52
C ILE A 859 32.18 -2.71 -31.39
N LYS A 860 32.29 -1.47 -31.77
CA LYS A 860 33.60 -0.87 -31.97
C LYS A 860 33.87 -0.09 -30.70
N ASN A 861 35.04 -0.31 -30.11
CA ASN A 861 35.52 0.39 -28.90
C ASN A 861 34.92 1.79 -28.86
N GLU A 862 33.87 1.98 -28.03
CA GLU A 862 33.43 3.30 -27.69
C GLU A 862 34.48 3.85 -26.73
N GLU A 863 35.61 4.32 -27.26
CA GLU A 863 36.11 5.61 -26.81
C GLU A 863 34.88 6.50 -26.86
N ILE A 864 34.51 7.08 -25.72
CA ILE A 864 33.42 8.05 -25.62
C ILE A 864 33.75 9.11 -26.65
N SER A 865 33.25 8.93 -27.88
CA SER A 865 33.32 9.98 -28.87
C SER A 865 32.36 11.03 -28.38
N LEU A 866 32.92 12.10 -27.80
CA LEU A 866 32.23 13.34 -27.47
C LEU A 866 31.58 13.97 -28.71
N ASN A 867 31.69 13.34 -29.89
CA ASN A 867 31.22 13.80 -31.21
C ASN A 867 29.71 13.68 -31.43
N GLY A 868 28.92 13.35 -30.41
CA GLY A 868 27.44 13.32 -30.47
C GLY A 868 26.76 14.30 -29.53
N LEU A 869 27.50 15.07 -28.74
CA LEU A 869 26.92 16.13 -27.93
C LEU A 869 26.42 17.24 -28.85
N THR A 870 25.19 17.71 -28.62
CA THR A 870 24.66 18.95 -29.21
C THR A 870 24.51 19.99 -28.13
N TYR A 871 24.61 21.26 -28.52
CA TYR A 871 24.30 22.35 -27.59
C TYR A 871 22.86 22.19 -27.09
N TYR A 872 22.70 22.17 -25.78
CA TYR A 872 21.39 22.13 -25.17
C TYR A 872 21.40 22.82 -23.84
N LEU A 873 20.44 23.70 -23.59
CA LEU A 873 20.17 24.30 -22.29
C LEU A 873 18.87 23.73 -21.75
N GLU A 874 18.90 23.07 -20.60
CA GLU A 874 17.72 22.48 -19.98
C GLU A 874 16.84 23.51 -19.27
N GLN A 875 15.57 23.19 -19.08
CA GLN A 875 14.71 23.94 -18.16
C GLN A 875 15.24 23.72 -16.74
N ASN A 876 15.42 24.81 -15.99
CA ASN A 876 15.84 24.72 -14.59
C ASN A 876 14.85 23.91 -13.76
N TYR A 877 15.36 23.15 -12.80
CA TYR A 877 14.53 22.36 -11.90
C TYR A 877 15.00 22.49 -10.45
N PRO A 878 14.05 22.69 -9.50
CA PRO A 878 12.61 22.92 -9.69
C PRO A 878 12.30 24.25 -10.40
N ASN A 879 11.11 24.37 -11.04
CA ASN A 879 10.58 25.63 -11.58
C ASN A 879 9.04 25.60 -11.56
N PRO A 880 8.35 26.42 -10.75
CA PRO A 880 8.91 27.44 -9.84
C PRO A 880 9.79 26.88 -8.73
N PHE A 881 10.66 27.70 -8.14
CA PHE A 881 11.62 27.28 -7.10
C PHE A 881 11.66 28.22 -5.90
N ASN A 882 12.16 27.72 -4.74
CA ASN A 882 12.29 28.47 -3.49
C ASN A 882 13.42 27.92 -2.62
N PRO A 883 14.49 28.66 -2.31
CA PRO A 883 15.09 29.71 -3.15
C PRO A 883 16.08 29.12 -4.18
N LYS A 884 16.26 27.79 -4.24
CA LYS A 884 17.30 27.09 -5.02
C LYS A 884 16.74 26.41 -6.25
N THR A 885 17.51 26.45 -7.34
CA THR A 885 17.24 25.70 -8.56
C THR A 885 18.53 25.28 -9.24
N ILE A 886 18.50 24.20 -10.03
CA ILE A 886 19.62 23.71 -10.82
C ILE A 886 19.37 24.03 -12.29
N ILE A 887 20.39 24.56 -12.96
CA ILE A 887 20.43 24.81 -14.39
C ILE A 887 21.45 23.86 -15.01
N LYS A 888 21.00 23.04 -15.99
CA LYS A 888 21.83 22.08 -16.71
C LYS A 888 22.03 22.52 -18.15
N PHE A 889 23.23 22.26 -18.69
CA PHE A 889 23.48 22.43 -20.13
C PHE A 889 24.53 21.44 -20.65
N THR A 890 24.53 21.26 -21.98
CA THR A 890 25.48 20.38 -22.69
C THR A 890 26.29 21.17 -23.69
N LEU A 891 27.62 20.91 -23.73
CA LEU A 891 28.56 21.46 -24.70
C LEU A 891 29.12 20.37 -25.59
N PRO A 892 29.00 20.48 -26.92
CA PRO A 892 29.62 19.52 -27.85
C PRO A 892 31.11 19.69 -28.02
N ASN A 893 31.65 20.86 -27.74
CA ASN A 893 33.04 21.22 -27.95
C ASN A 893 33.65 21.94 -26.74
N ASN A 894 35.00 21.93 -26.66
CA ASN A 894 35.71 22.73 -25.67
C ASN A 894 35.67 24.22 -26.07
N GLU A 895 35.08 25.08 -25.25
CA GLU A 895 34.86 26.49 -25.59
C GLU A 895 34.61 27.40 -24.38
N ASN A 896 34.71 28.71 -24.62
CA ASN A 896 34.32 29.71 -23.62
C ASN A 896 32.82 29.78 -23.51
N VAL A 897 32.33 29.70 -22.26
CA VAL A 897 30.87 29.64 -21.95
C VAL A 897 30.52 30.69 -20.91
N LYS A 898 29.39 31.35 -21.12
CA LYS A 898 28.79 32.27 -20.14
C LYS A 898 27.36 31.80 -19.81
N LEU A 899 27.12 31.60 -18.52
CA LEU A 899 25.78 31.34 -18.00
C LEU A 899 25.37 32.48 -17.07
N ARG A 900 24.39 33.26 -17.47
CA ARG A 900 23.97 34.52 -16.80
C ARG A 900 22.48 34.52 -16.51
N ILE A 901 22.13 35.18 -15.42
CA ILE A 901 20.73 35.36 -14.98
C ILE A 901 20.36 36.83 -15.09
N TYR A 902 19.17 37.08 -15.65
CA TYR A 902 18.62 38.40 -15.86
C TYR A 902 17.23 38.54 -15.23
N ASP A 903 16.84 39.71 -14.84
CA ASP A 903 15.46 40.03 -14.44
C ASP A 903 14.56 40.26 -15.67
N SER A 904 13.27 40.51 -15.42
CA SER A 904 12.26 40.79 -16.45
C SER A 904 12.54 42.05 -17.30
N LEU A 905 13.42 42.94 -16.84
CA LEU A 905 13.84 44.15 -17.56
C LEU A 905 15.16 43.94 -18.34
N GLY A 906 15.70 42.72 -18.33
CA GLY A 906 16.95 42.38 -18.99
C GLY A 906 18.22 42.84 -18.25
N ARG A 907 18.12 43.22 -16.98
CA ARG A 907 19.28 43.61 -16.16
C ARG A 907 19.97 42.35 -15.64
N LEU A 908 21.31 42.33 -15.74
CA LEU A 908 22.09 41.22 -15.22
C LEU A 908 21.96 41.14 -13.70
N ILE A 909 21.57 40.00 -13.21
CA ILE A 909 21.41 39.69 -11.78
C ILE A 909 22.60 38.88 -11.27
N LYS A 910 22.96 37.80 -11.97
CA LYS A 910 24.06 36.88 -11.56
C LYS A 910 24.77 36.34 -12.77
N GLU A 911 26.08 36.32 -12.71
CA GLU A 911 26.89 35.48 -13.61
C GLU A 911 27.28 34.22 -12.84
N LEU A 912 26.78 33.05 -13.30
CA LEU A 912 27.03 31.75 -12.65
C LEU A 912 28.37 31.19 -13.11
N ILE A 913 28.71 31.38 -14.40
CA ILE A 913 30.01 31.02 -14.97
C ILE A 913 30.37 31.92 -16.15
N ASN A 914 31.65 32.14 -16.34
CA ASN A 914 32.25 32.79 -17.49
C ASN A 914 33.67 32.25 -17.61
N ASP A 915 33.82 31.05 -18.21
CA ASP A 915 35.07 30.32 -18.23
C ASP A 915 35.16 29.40 -19.46
N TYR A 916 36.36 28.86 -19.71
CA TYR A 916 36.61 27.86 -20.72
C TYR A 916 36.31 26.48 -20.18
N LEU A 917 35.27 25.81 -20.76
CA LEU A 917 34.85 24.47 -20.34
C LEU A 917 35.15 23.46 -21.44
N PRO A 918 35.63 22.23 -21.07
CA PRO A 918 35.65 21.08 -21.97
C PRO A 918 34.27 20.68 -22.49
N ALA A 919 34.22 19.91 -23.58
CA ALA A 919 32.97 19.26 -24.01
C ALA A 919 32.42 18.38 -22.89
N GLY A 920 31.11 18.49 -22.59
CA GLY A 920 30.52 17.78 -21.46
C GLY A 920 29.13 18.28 -21.06
N ILE A 921 28.63 17.72 -19.97
CA ILE A 921 27.35 18.11 -19.35
C ILE A 921 27.66 18.80 -18.03
N TYR A 922 27.05 19.95 -17.78
CA TYR A 922 27.33 20.83 -16.66
C TYR A 922 26.06 21.16 -15.89
N GLU A 923 26.19 21.32 -14.56
CA GLU A 923 25.11 21.70 -13.64
C GLU A 923 25.57 22.87 -12.77
N PHE A 924 24.71 23.89 -12.66
CA PHE A 924 24.96 25.06 -11.82
C PHE A 924 23.76 25.34 -10.94
N GLU A 925 23.99 25.49 -9.64
CA GLU A 925 22.93 25.89 -8.69
C GLU A 925 22.81 27.40 -8.65
N TRP A 926 21.59 27.92 -8.72
CA TRP A 926 21.29 29.31 -8.36
C TRP A 926 20.37 29.35 -7.13
N ASN A 927 20.79 30.10 -6.13
CA ASN A 927 20.14 30.21 -4.83
C ASN A 927 19.30 31.50 -4.65
N GLY A 928 18.89 32.15 -5.75
CA GLY A 928 18.07 33.36 -5.71
C GLY A 928 18.82 34.60 -5.21
N THR A 929 20.14 34.71 -5.49
CA THR A 929 20.96 35.86 -5.11
C THR A 929 21.55 36.60 -6.32
N ASP A 930 21.88 37.89 -6.17
CA ASP A 930 22.63 38.70 -7.14
C ASP A 930 24.15 38.41 -7.07
N ASN A 931 24.95 39.14 -7.86
CA ASN A 931 26.41 39.02 -7.86
C ASN A 931 27.05 39.43 -6.53
N ASN A 932 26.37 40.20 -5.68
CA ASN A 932 26.83 40.59 -4.35
C ASN A 932 26.31 39.64 -3.27
N ASN A 933 25.74 38.49 -3.65
CA ASN A 933 25.11 37.51 -2.78
C ASN A 933 23.92 38.05 -1.96
N LYS A 934 23.33 39.16 -2.39
CA LYS A 934 22.09 39.67 -1.82
C LYS A 934 20.91 39.00 -2.46
N GLU A 935 19.94 38.60 -1.63
CA GLU A 935 18.70 37.92 -2.10
C GLU A 935 17.86 38.82 -3.02
N VAL A 936 17.37 38.22 -4.11
CA VAL A 936 16.48 38.91 -5.04
C VAL A 936 15.02 38.57 -4.72
N GLY A 937 14.09 39.41 -5.14
CA GLY A 937 12.65 39.25 -4.86
C GLY A 937 12.01 38.10 -5.64
N SER A 938 10.83 37.64 -5.18
CA SER A 938 9.98 36.74 -5.97
C SER A 938 9.65 37.36 -7.32
N GLY A 939 9.68 36.57 -8.39
CA GLY A 939 9.41 37.09 -9.73
C GLY A 939 9.89 36.18 -10.85
N VAL A 940 9.75 36.65 -12.07
CA VAL A 940 10.22 35.99 -13.28
C VAL A 940 11.65 36.42 -13.58
N TYR A 941 12.52 35.46 -13.82
CA TYR A 941 13.91 35.62 -14.22
C TYR A 941 14.17 34.85 -15.51
N PHE A 942 15.23 35.23 -16.20
CA PHE A 942 15.70 34.57 -17.42
C PHE A 942 17.15 34.15 -17.21
N TYR A 943 17.50 32.96 -17.65
CA TYR A 943 18.91 32.55 -17.71
C TYR A 943 19.32 32.33 -19.16
N LYS A 944 20.51 32.76 -19.47
CA LYS A 944 21.09 32.73 -20.81
C LYS A 944 22.42 31.99 -20.81
N LEU A 945 22.49 30.94 -21.65
CA LEU A 945 23.72 30.27 -22.01
C LEU A 945 24.26 30.88 -23.31
N GLU A 946 25.50 31.27 -23.32
CA GLU A 946 26.23 31.82 -24.49
C GLU A 946 27.55 31.12 -24.64
N SER A 947 27.84 30.66 -25.85
CA SER A 947 29.17 30.19 -26.29
C SER A 947 29.50 30.75 -27.67
N SER A 948 30.65 30.35 -28.24
CA SER A 948 31.10 30.86 -29.55
C SER A 948 30.08 30.62 -30.65
N ASN A 949 29.36 29.49 -30.61
CA ASN A 949 28.48 29.00 -31.66
C ASN A 949 27.04 28.77 -31.22
N PHE A 950 26.69 29.11 -29.96
CA PHE A 950 25.36 28.83 -29.42
C PHE A 950 24.90 29.90 -28.42
N SER A 951 23.64 30.27 -28.53
CA SER A 951 23.00 31.14 -27.54
C SER A 951 21.54 30.71 -27.33
N GLN A 952 21.17 30.45 -26.11
CA GLN A 952 19.79 30.10 -25.74
C GLN A 952 19.37 30.77 -24.43
N VAL A 953 18.10 31.17 -24.36
CA VAL A 953 17.51 31.78 -23.15
C VAL A 953 16.31 30.95 -22.70
N LYS A 954 16.18 30.79 -21.39
CA LYS A 954 14.99 30.17 -20.78
C LYS A 954 14.47 31.01 -19.60
N LYS A 955 13.18 30.82 -19.32
CA LYS A 955 12.47 31.52 -18.26
C LYS A 955 12.40 30.63 -17.00
N MET A 956 12.51 31.24 -15.82
CA MET A 956 12.31 30.61 -14.53
C MET A 956 11.53 31.51 -13.58
N THR A 957 10.89 30.93 -12.57
CA THR A 957 10.07 31.66 -11.59
C THR A 957 10.55 31.37 -10.17
N LEU A 958 10.98 32.40 -9.47
CA LEU A 958 11.32 32.37 -8.05
C LEU A 958 10.09 32.73 -7.22
N LEU A 959 9.73 31.85 -6.28
CA LEU A 959 8.69 32.07 -5.28
C LEU A 959 9.35 32.06 -3.89
N LYS A 960 9.17 33.10 -3.13
CA LYS A 960 9.62 33.19 -1.71
C LYS A 960 8.42 33.18 -0.78
#